data_30c791713b939cdae920e5b1b1e3cd86
#
_entry.id   30c791713b939cdae920e5b1b1e3cd86
#
_cell.length_a   1.000
_cell.length_b   1.000
_cell.length_c   1.000
_cell.angle_alpha   90.00
_cell.angle_beta   90.00
_cell.angle_gamma   90.00
#
_symmetry.space_group_name_H-M   'P 1'
#
loop_
_entity.id
_entity.type
_entity.pdbx_description
1 polymer ?
#
loop_
_entity_poly.entity_id
_entity_poly.type
_entity_poly.pdbx_seq_one_letter_code
_entity_poly.pdbx_strand_id
1 'polypeptide(L)'
;MKKSPRLTGIIAATLAISFTASYFSAELMIASAAEPINLVKNPSLEQGTGQPTCFKPSGWGTPGKWAFAEGRNGGRSYSVTVTGYTQGDRKLLQTESVDCAPKVTPGQSYEMGIWYKSTAPVSLTVFRHTAQGWSYWGDIERQAPAAGWTLAAAATPVIPEGTDQIAFGLSLAANGTLVTDDYSLVQNVVNETLPNTGQLIINGNLAAGTQMPTCFSLGGWGNRQVTSSMSTDVPANSTAGTRSHDLTIASYVSGDAKLIQSEQAGCAPAVVPGAQYDLKVDYKTTAVPGTSLTVFAHTATGWQYWTDLKTLPASTAWTTAQARTPLIPQGVDRISFGLSLGANGSLKTTNYSMVKYDPAPPPVAGAPELVGSWEVLTTQLPIRAIHSTLLHDGRLLLIAGSGNDGAAFAAGSFKAVVWTPATNTFKDVPVPYDMFCAGHVTLPDGKVLLAGGTEAFPGTADGPTAFKGSNKSYYFDPADNQFHQLGDMTGAHWYPSLTKLGNGDVWSAGGIDEKAQGTVLTEMFDTSAMDWLPQNQVPQTWSYWGTYPHMFLLDDGKMFYTGGHTFGNGLPGTGARVYDWTTARMWDVPGLRQKDMRDQAGSVFIGPAQDQKLMIVGGGNTDGNVPGINLVDIVDFKQPTPAYVPGPDLPGPGKTYVNLVNLPDRTVLAANGSQLNRAGNVQSASVYNPATNTWKEIGADPIGRNYHSTSILLPDGKVAIMGSNPLDNSFELRISVYSPPYLFKGTRPTITAAPAAASYGQTLQLGVTGNVSSASLMSPMSATHQTDTNARLVDLPISGTGGTRTAQVPNNPNLLPPGPYMLSVLDADGVPSIAKWVWIS
;
A
#
# COMPACT_ATOMS: atom_id res chain seq x y z
N MET A 1 26.94 -51.43 -57.15
CA MET A 1 26.20 -52.43 -57.96
C MET A 1 24.78 -52.48 -57.49
N LYS A 2 23.84 -52.07 -58.36
CA LYS A 2 22.55 -52.67 -58.69
C LYS A 2 21.66 -53.01 -57.50
N LYS A 3 20.40 -52.64 -57.36
CA LYS A 3 19.31 -52.12 -58.21
C LYS A 3 18.08 -51.99 -57.28
N SER A 4 17.32 -50.94 -57.50
CA SER A 4 15.90 -50.85 -57.16
C SER A 4 15.11 -51.89 -58.00
N PRO A 5 13.90 -52.31 -57.66
CA PRO A 5 12.70 -51.62 -58.12
C PRO A 5 11.44 -51.65 -57.22
N ARG A 6 10.71 -50.54 -57.27
CA ARG A 6 9.29 -50.31 -57.69
C ARG A 6 8.11 -51.07 -57.08
N LEU A 7 7.22 -50.21 -56.49
CA LEU A 7 5.76 -50.03 -56.70
C LEU A 7 4.78 -51.18 -56.35
N THR A 8 3.86 -50.89 -55.54
CA THR A 8 2.38 -50.76 -55.89
C THR A 8 1.61 -50.08 -54.79
N GLY A 9 0.72 -49.16 -55.18
CA GLY A 9 -0.08 -48.33 -54.30
C GLY A 9 -1.40 -48.99 -53.84
N ILE A 10 -1.93 -48.47 -52.76
CA ILE A 10 -3.34 -48.56 -52.38
C ILE A 10 -3.85 -47.19 -52.05
N ILE A 11 -4.86 -46.74 -52.76
CA ILE A 11 -5.60 -45.53 -52.63
C ILE A 11 -6.42 -45.61 -51.35
N ALA A 12 -6.18 -44.69 -50.38
CA ALA A 12 -7.09 -44.43 -49.28
C ALA A 12 -7.65 -43.01 -49.45
N ALA A 13 -8.95 -42.93 -49.68
CA ALA A 13 -9.68 -41.68 -49.82
C ALA A 13 -9.69 -40.93 -48.51
N THR A 14 -9.10 -39.75 -48.52
CA THR A 14 -9.16 -38.79 -47.38
C THR A 14 -10.42 -37.94 -47.59
N LEU A 15 -11.37 -38.08 -46.72
CA LEU A 15 -12.54 -37.20 -46.62
C LEU A 15 -12.02 -35.86 -46.03
N ALA A 16 -11.97 -34.85 -46.86
CA ALA A 16 -11.73 -33.48 -46.42
C ALA A 16 -13.03 -32.89 -45.89
N ILE A 17 -13.16 -32.79 -44.56
CA ILE A 17 -14.22 -32.01 -43.95
C ILE A 17 -13.73 -30.57 -43.94
N SER A 18 -14.27 -29.75 -44.83
CA SER A 18 -14.09 -28.30 -44.87
C SER A 18 -14.87 -27.70 -43.68
N PHE A 19 -14.16 -27.30 -42.64
CA PHE A 19 -14.66 -26.33 -41.67
C PHE A 19 -14.59 -24.96 -42.30
N THR A 20 -15.70 -24.44 -42.79
CA THR A 20 -15.92 -23.02 -43.06
C THR A 20 -15.97 -22.31 -41.70
N ALA A 21 -14.88 -21.69 -41.28
CA ALA A 21 -14.90 -20.73 -40.22
C ALA A 21 -15.70 -19.51 -40.69
N SER A 22 -16.94 -19.41 -40.27
CA SER A 22 -17.73 -18.17 -40.35
C SER A 22 -17.07 -17.18 -39.40
N TYR A 23 -16.28 -16.27 -39.94
CA TYR A 23 -15.91 -15.01 -39.24
C TYR A 23 -17.20 -14.21 -39.04
N PHE A 24 -17.79 -14.29 -37.86
CA PHE A 24 -18.63 -13.21 -37.37
C PHE A 24 -17.71 -12.03 -37.10
N SER A 25 -17.63 -11.10 -38.03
CA SER A 25 -17.21 -9.74 -37.75
C SER A 25 -18.25 -9.15 -36.79
N ALA A 26 -17.97 -9.20 -35.49
CA ALA A 26 -18.62 -8.31 -34.57
C ALA A 26 -18.17 -6.89 -34.96
N GLU A 27 -18.95 -6.20 -35.77
CA GLU A 27 -18.92 -4.77 -35.85
C GLU A 27 -19.17 -4.27 -34.43
N LEU A 28 -18.06 -3.83 -33.76
CA LEU A 28 -18.15 -2.98 -32.61
C LEU A 28 -18.94 -1.74 -33.10
N MET A 29 -20.21 -1.69 -32.79
CA MET A 29 -20.92 -0.41 -32.79
C MET A 29 -20.20 0.42 -31.73
N ILE A 30 -19.27 1.27 -32.19
CA ILE A 30 -18.83 2.43 -31.43
C ILE A 30 -20.10 3.26 -31.31
N ALA A 31 -20.77 3.17 -30.17
CA ALA A 31 -21.81 4.13 -29.83
C ALA A 31 -21.10 5.49 -29.93
N SER A 32 -21.43 6.28 -30.95
CA SER A 32 -21.06 7.68 -31.04
C SER A 32 -21.43 8.29 -29.69
N ALA A 33 -20.44 8.75 -28.93
CA ALA A 33 -20.70 9.51 -27.73
C ALA A 33 -21.65 10.64 -28.14
N ALA A 34 -22.83 10.70 -27.53
CA ALA A 34 -23.77 11.77 -27.80
C ALA A 34 -23.03 13.10 -27.57
N GLU A 35 -23.15 14.04 -28.55
CA GLU A 35 -22.58 15.38 -28.41
C GLU A 35 -22.97 15.93 -27.02
N PRO A 36 -22.04 16.48 -26.24
CA PRO A 36 -22.32 16.98 -24.91
C PRO A 36 -23.37 18.07 -24.95
N ILE A 37 -24.43 17.91 -24.17
CA ILE A 37 -25.58 18.82 -24.20
C ILE A 37 -25.18 20.14 -23.53
N ASN A 38 -25.22 21.24 -24.28
CA ASN A 38 -25.10 22.60 -23.74
C ASN A 38 -26.36 22.95 -22.95
N LEU A 39 -26.21 23.18 -21.64
CA LEU A 39 -27.32 23.47 -20.72
C LEU A 39 -27.77 24.96 -20.78
N VAL A 40 -27.03 25.83 -21.45
CA VAL A 40 -27.40 27.24 -21.63
C VAL A 40 -28.50 27.37 -22.69
N LYS A 41 -29.57 28.04 -22.35
CA LYS A 41 -30.62 28.39 -23.32
C LYS A 41 -30.26 29.63 -24.09
N ASN A 42 -30.51 29.66 -25.43
CA ASN A 42 -30.15 30.75 -26.35
C ASN A 42 -28.64 31.06 -26.27
N PRO A 43 -27.73 30.09 -26.35
CA PRO A 43 -26.32 30.27 -26.09
C PRO A 43 -25.61 31.27 -27.02
N SER A 44 -26.04 31.36 -28.28
CA SER A 44 -25.52 32.28 -29.32
C SER A 44 -26.22 33.63 -29.34
N LEU A 45 -27.05 33.96 -28.35
CA LEU A 45 -27.73 35.24 -28.14
C LEU A 45 -28.62 35.71 -29.30
N GLU A 46 -29.02 34.82 -30.24
CA GLU A 46 -29.77 35.16 -31.47
C GLU A 46 -31.23 35.49 -31.20
N GLN A 47 -31.82 35.05 -30.10
CA GLN A 47 -33.23 35.29 -29.78
C GLN A 47 -33.39 36.47 -28.83
N GLY A 48 -34.45 37.28 -29.05
CA GLY A 48 -34.83 38.40 -28.18
C GLY A 48 -34.82 39.76 -28.91
N THR A 49 -35.54 40.71 -28.35
CA THR A 49 -35.60 42.10 -28.79
C THR A 49 -35.27 43.02 -27.65
N GLY A 50 -34.34 43.94 -27.82
CA GLY A 50 -33.82 44.80 -26.72
C GLY A 50 -32.74 44.13 -25.87
N GLN A 51 -32.92 42.88 -25.50
CA GLN A 51 -31.92 42.04 -24.85
C GLN A 51 -32.08 40.57 -25.26
N PRO A 52 -31.05 39.73 -25.14
CA PRO A 52 -31.16 38.31 -25.51
C PRO A 52 -32.15 37.59 -24.60
N THR A 53 -33.00 36.73 -25.15
CA THR A 53 -33.92 35.85 -24.39
C THR A 53 -33.14 34.95 -23.47
N CYS A 54 -33.60 34.77 -22.24
CA CYS A 54 -32.96 34.03 -21.14
C CYS A 54 -31.65 34.66 -20.61
N PHE A 55 -31.34 35.86 -20.98
CA PHE A 55 -30.25 36.65 -20.41
C PHE A 55 -30.74 38.01 -19.88
N LYS A 56 -30.03 38.51 -18.85
CA LYS A 56 -30.31 39.83 -18.28
C LYS A 56 -29.03 40.63 -18.09
N PRO A 57 -28.99 41.92 -18.43
CA PRO A 57 -27.99 42.85 -17.93
C PRO A 57 -28.01 42.92 -16.42
N SER A 58 -26.85 42.71 -15.80
CA SER A 58 -26.66 42.61 -14.34
C SER A 58 -25.46 43.45 -13.92
N GLY A 59 -25.30 43.61 -12.59
CA GLY A 59 -24.19 44.32 -11.95
C GLY A 59 -24.67 45.44 -11.06
N TRP A 60 -23.72 46.16 -10.43
CA TRP A 60 -23.97 47.25 -9.50
C TRP A 60 -22.93 48.37 -9.69
N GLY A 61 -23.20 49.55 -9.17
CA GLY A 61 -22.31 50.72 -9.27
C GLY A 61 -22.44 51.45 -10.61
N THR A 62 -21.33 51.83 -11.25
CA THR A 62 -21.31 52.64 -12.46
C THR A 62 -22.16 52.04 -13.57
N PRO A 63 -23.13 52.80 -14.17
CA PRO A 63 -24.01 52.26 -15.19
C PRO A 63 -23.26 51.90 -16.49
N GLY A 64 -23.78 50.91 -17.23
CA GLY A 64 -23.30 50.50 -18.55
C GLY A 64 -24.35 50.71 -19.64
N LYS A 65 -23.91 51.05 -20.84
CA LYS A 65 -24.76 51.14 -22.02
C LYS A 65 -24.73 49.77 -22.72
N TRP A 66 -25.92 49.17 -22.88
CA TRP A 66 -26.10 47.85 -23.46
C TRP A 66 -26.62 47.93 -24.89
N ALA A 67 -26.16 47.08 -25.80
CA ALA A 67 -26.67 46.97 -27.17
C ALA A 67 -26.32 45.60 -27.78
N PHE A 68 -27.13 45.15 -28.73
CA PHE A 68 -26.72 44.10 -29.66
C PHE A 68 -25.55 44.59 -30.52
N ALA A 69 -24.63 43.68 -30.82
CA ALA A 69 -23.48 43.92 -31.69
C ALA A 69 -23.32 42.72 -32.66
N GLU A 70 -22.37 42.80 -33.58
CA GLU A 70 -22.04 41.71 -34.49
C GLU A 70 -21.50 40.51 -33.74
N GLY A 71 -22.07 39.33 -33.99
CA GLY A 71 -21.71 38.08 -33.37
C GLY A 71 -20.45 37.44 -33.97
N ARG A 72 -19.99 36.37 -33.34
CA ARG A 72 -18.75 35.68 -33.71
C ARG A 72 -18.82 34.99 -35.09
N ASN A 73 -19.97 34.43 -35.43
CA ASN A 73 -20.18 33.67 -36.67
C ASN A 73 -21.18 34.35 -37.64
N GLY A 74 -21.24 35.66 -37.62
CA GLY A 74 -22.15 36.47 -38.48
C GLY A 74 -23.55 36.67 -37.92
N GLY A 75 -23.83 36.15 -36.70
CA GLY A 75 -25.07 36.40 -35.95
C GLY A 75 -25.01 37.64 -35.06
N ARG A 76 -25.66 37.59 -33.91
CA ARG A 76 -25.71 38.68 -32.95
C ARG A 76 -24.97 38.31 -31.66
N SER A 77 -24.27 39.26 -31.12
CA SER A 77 -23.69 39.24 -29.77
C SER A 77 -24.34 40.31 -28.91
N TYR A 78 -23.98 40.36 -27.62
CA TYR A 78 -24.45 41.41 -26.75
C TYR A 78 -23.29 42.12 -26.06
N SER A 79 -23.34 43.45 -26.08
CA SER A 79 -22.24 44.31 -25.59
C SER A 79 -22.65 45.19 -24.42
N VAL A 80 -21.69 45.53 -23.58
CA VAL A 80 -21.78 46.57 -22.59
C VAL A 80 -20.60 47.51 -22.71
N THR A 81 -20.85 48.85 -22.69
CA THR A 81 -19.81 49.85 -22.60
C THR A 81 -19.97 50.61 -21.29
N VAL A 82 -18.91 50.71 -20.53
CA VAL A 82 -18.78 51.44 -19.26
C VAL A 82 -17.87 52.66 -19.49
N THR A 83 -18.35 53.85 -19.13
CA THR A 83 -17.57 55.08 -19.14
C THR A 83 -17.68 55.79 -17.80
N GLY A 84 -16.61 56.47 -17.36
CA GLY A 84 -16.60 57.15 -16.07
C GLY A 84 -16.70 56.17 -14.90
N TYR A 85 -16.02 55.00 -15.01
CA TYR A 85 -16.03 53.96 -13.98
C TYR A 85 -15.54 54.52 -12.66
N THR A 86 -16.32 54.31 -11.60
CA THR A 86 -15.98 54.64 -10.22
C THR A 86 -16.03 53.43 -9.30
N GLN A 87 -16.99 52.50 -9.50
CA GLN A 87 -17.15 51.31 -8.69
C GLN A 87 -18.12 50.32 -9.32
N GLY A 88 -18.06 49.06 -8.85
CA GLY A 88 -18.99 47.99 -9.23
C GLY A 88 -18.57 47.26 -10.49
N ASP A 89 -19.52 46.63 -11.17
CA ASP A 89 -19.28 45.87 -12.40
C ASP A 89 -20.51 45.83 -13.30
N ARG A 90 -20.31 45.38 -14.54
CA ARG A 90 -21.38 45.06 -15.49
C ARG A 90 -21.13 43.71 -16.11
N LYS A 91 -22.17 42.84 -16.12
CA LYS A 91 -22.11 41.49 -16.64
C LYS A 91 -23.44 41.08 -17.29
N LEU A 92 -23.39 40.23 -18.32
CA LEU A 92 -24.56 39.57 -18.88
C LEU A 92 -24.66 38.17 -18.24
N LEU A 93 -25.74 37.91 -17.51
CA LEU A 93 -25.99 36.62 -16.83
C LEU A 93 -27.22 35.95 -17.43
N GLN A 94 -27.33 34.64 -17.32
CA GLN A 94 -28.61 33.95 -17.53
C GLN A 94 -29.64 34.55 -16.56
N THR A 95 -30.89 34.70 -17.05
CA THR A 95 -31.99 35.18 -16.21
C THR A 95 -32.21 34.18 -15.07
N GLU A 96 -32.18 34.68 -13.84
CA GLU A 96 -32.35 33.93 -12.61
C GLU A 96 -33.77 33.39 -12.43
N SER A 97 -34.17 32.46 -13.31
CA SER A 97 -35.47 31.81 -13.31
C SER A 97 -35.34 30.31 -13.60
N VAL A 98 -36.31 29.54 -13.14
CA VAL A 98 -36.35 28.08 -13.31
C VAL A 98 -36.28 27.66 -14.78
N ASP A 99 -36.71 28.53 -15.70
CA ASP A 99 -36.76 28.22 -17.13
C ASP A 99 -35.52 28.67 -17.90
N CYS A 100 -34.74 29.62 -17.39
CA CYS A 100 -33.61 30.21 -18.10
C CYS A 100 -32.24 29.85 -17.53
N ALA A 101 -32.11 29.85 -16.21
CA ALA A 101 -30.83 29.48 -15.60
C ALA A 101 -30.57 27.98 -15.74
N PRO A 102 -29.35 27.57 -16.13
CA PRO A 102 -28.96 26.14 -16.22
C PRO A 102 -29.15 25.39 -14.90
N LYS A 103 -29.76 24.22 -14.98
CA LYS A 103 -29.88 23.29 -13.85
C LYS A 103 -28.59 22.51 -13.68
N VAL A 104 -28.17 22.37 -12.44
CA VAL A 104 -26.96 21.64 -12.08
C VAL A 104 -27.27 20.61 -10.98
N THR A 105 -26.40 19.60 -10.85
CA THR A 105 -26.54 18.51 -9.88
C THR A 105 -25.44 18.65 -8.81
N PRO A 106 -25.76 18.68 -7.51
CA PRO A 106 -24.78 18.63 -6.44
C PRO A 106 -23.81 17.48 -6.60
N GLY A 107 -22.55 17.68 -6.24
CA GLY A 107 -21.48 16.69 -6.38
C GLY A 107 -20.90 16.58 -7.80
N GLN A 108 -21.49 17.26 -8.80
CA GLN A 108 -20.97 17.30 -10.17
C GLN A 108 -20.21 18.61 -10.43
N SER A 109 -19.48 18.67 -11.53
CA SER A 109 -18.86 19.90 -12.03
C SER A 109 -19.22 20.11 -13.51
N TYR A 110 -19.05 21.32 -13.96
CA TYR A 110 -19.46 21.74 -15.29
C TYR A 110 -18.38 22.58 -15.93
N GLU A 111 -18.15 22.40 -17.25
CA GLU A 111 -17.28 23.24 -18.04
C GLU A 111 -18.12 24.47 -18.53
N MET A 112 -17.64 25.66 -18.21
CA MET A 112 -18.21 26.94 -18.66
C MET A 112 -17.37 27.50 -19.78
N GLY A 113 -18.00 28.06 -20.81
CA GLY A 113 -17.35 28.79 -21.88
C GLY A 113 -18.14 30.04 -22.29
N ILE A 114 -17.44 31.15 -22.57
CA ILE A 114 -18.01 32.39 -23.12
C ILE A 114 -17.03 32.96 -24.13
N TRP A 115 -17.42 33.11 -25.35
CA TRP A 115 -16.63 33.88 -26.32
C TRP A 115 -16.79 35.38 -26.09
N TYR A 116 -15.65 36.09 -26.05
CA TYR A 116 -15.68 37.53 -25.76
C TYR A 116 -14.66 38.34 -26.58
N LYS A 117 -14.94 39.65 -26.67
CA LYS A 117 -13.99 40.72 -26.96
C LYS A 117 -14.08 41.72 -25.82
N SER A 118 -12.96 42.27 -25.36
CA SER A 118 -12.99 43.29 -24.32
C SER A 118 -11.79 44.22 -24.41
N THR A 119 -12.03 45.51 -24.17
CA THR A 119 -10.99 46.54 -24.13
C THR A 119 -10.36 46.68 -22.74
N ALA A 120 -10.87 45.97 -21.72
CA ALA A 120 -10.38 45.95 -20.36
C ALA A 120 -10.40 44.52 -19.81
N PRO A 121 -9.63 44.18 -18.73
CA PRO A 121 -9.72 42.90 -18.10
C PRO A 121 -11.13 42.60 -17.57
N VAL A 122 -11.55 41.33 -17.64
CA VAL A 122 -12.86 40.85 -17.19
C VAL A 122 -12.69 39.60 -16.31
N SER A 123 -13.66 39.30 -15.45
CA SER A 123 -13.64 38.08 -14.60
C SER A 123 -14.82 37.18 -14.95
N LEU A 124 -14.61 35.87 -15.04
CA LEU A 124 -15.68 34.90 -15.15
C LEU A 124 -16.35 34.73 -13.79
N THR A 125 -17.53 35.32 -13.64
CA THR A 125 -18.28 35.43 -12.39
C THR A 125 -19.43 34.42 -12.37
N VAL A 126 -19.62 33.71 -11.28
CA VAL A 126 -20.67 32.70 -11.09
C VAL A 126 -21.57 33.03 -9.90
N PHE A 127 -22.85 32.82 -10.07
CA PHE A 127 -23.91 32.88 -9.07
C PHE A 127 -24.55 31.50 -8.94
N ARG A 128 -24.99 31.14 -7.75
CA ARG A 128 -25.69 29.87 -7.48
C ARG A 128 -27.06 30.12 -6.85
N HIS A 129 -27.99 29.23 -7.15
CA HIS A 129 -29.29 29.16 -6.52
C HIS A 129 -29.37 28.05 -5.51
N THR A 130 -29.98 28.33 -4.36
CA THR A 130 -30.27 27.38 -3.29
C THR A 130 -31.68 27.63 -2.75
N ALA A 131 -32.14 26.84 -1.77
CA ALA A 131 -33.43 27.10 -1.07
C ALA A 131 -33.52 28.51 -0.46
N GLN A 132 -32.39 29.20 -0.23
CA GLN A 132 -32.31 30.56 0.29
C GLN A 132 -32.31 31.63 -0.84
N GLY A 133 -32.35 31.21 -2.10
CA GLY A 133 -32.31 32.06 -3.26
C GLY A 133 -30.96 32.19 -3.94
N TRP A 134 -30.81 33.16 -4.84
CA TRP A 134 -29.60 33.43 -5.59
C TRP A 134 -28.53 34.14 -4.73
N SER A 135 -27.27 33.68 -4.86
CA SER A 135 -26.14 34.32 -4.18
C SER A 135 -24.90 34.29 -5.10
N TYR A 136 -24.02 35.28 -4.92
CA TYR A 136 -22.69 35.28 -5.55
C TYR A 136 -21.88 34.09 -5.02
N TRP A 137 -21.29 33.33 -5.95
CA TRP A 137 -20.49 32.17 -5.59
C TRP A 137 -18.99 32.45 -5.69
N GLY A 138 -18.56 33.17 -6.74
CA GLY A 138 -17.17 33.56 -6.89
C GLY A 138 -16.83 34.05 -8.29
N ASP A 139 -15.67 34.70 -8.40
CA ASP A 139 -14.96 34.93 -9.65
C ASP A 139 -14.02 33.75 -9.87
N ILE A 140 -14.30 32.92 -10.86
CA ILE A 140 -13.55 31.65 -11.10
C ILE A 140 -12.24 31.95 -11.79
N GLU A 141 -12.22 32.87 -12.77
CA GLU A 141 -11.04 33.18 -13.53
C GLU A 141 -11.07 34.61 -14.08
N ARG A 142 -9.88 35.27 -14.11
CA ARG A 142 -9.71 36.60 -14.70
C ARG A 142 -9.15 36.49 -16.10
N GLN A 143 -9.79 37.19 -17.05
CA GLN A 143 -9.43 37.20 -18.44
C GLN A 143 -8.79 38.54 -18.83
N ALA A 144 -7.80 38.49 -19.74
CA ALA A 144 -7.15 39.67 -20.31
C ALA A 144 -8.06 40.43 -21.29
N PRO A 145 -7.78 41.71 -21.61
CA PRO A 145 -8.38 42.38 -22.75
C PRO A 145 -8.12 41.59 -24.05
N ALA A 146 -9.12 41.52 -24.92
CA ALA A 146 -9.05 40.79 -26.19
C ALA A 146 -9.68 41.59 -27.32
N ALA A 147 -8.87 41.98 -28.30
CA ALA A 147 -9.36 42.72 -29.46
C ALA A 147 -10.12 41.81 -30.46
N GLY A 148 -9.79 40.54 -30.55
CA GLY A 148 -10.46 39.51 -31.33
C GLY A 148 -11.31 38.60 -30.46
N TRP A 149 -12.19 37.79 -31.06
CA TRP A 149 -12.95 36.77 -30.35
C TRP A 149 -12.03 35.75 -29.64
N THR A 150 -12.13 35.71 -28.35
CA THR A 150 -11.35 34.83 -27.45
C THR A 150 -12.31 34.07 -26.56
N LEU A 151 -12.00 32.84 -26.24
CA LEU A 151 -12.80 32.01 -25.35
C LEU A 151 -12.32 32.21 -23.90
N ALA A 152 -13.22 32.60 -23.02
CA ALA A 152 -13.08 32.47 -21.59
C ALA A 152 -13.68 31.10 -21.19
N ALA A 153 -12.85 30.17 -20.75
CA ALA A 153 -13.31 28.84 -20.35
C ALA A 153 -12.76 28.48 -18.99
N ALA A 154 -13.60 27.94 -18.12
CA ALA A 154 -13.22 27.42 -16.82
C ALA A 154 -14.20 26.34 -16.36
N ALA A 155 -13.74 25.41 -15.52
CA ALA A 155 -14.63 24.49 -14.83
C ALA A 155 -15.20 25.13 -13.56
N THR A 156 -16.47 24.82 -13.25
CA THR A 156 -17.01 25.13 -11.92
C THR A 156 -16.26 24.35 -10.84
N PRO A 157 -16.12 24.86 -9.62
CA PRO A 157 -15.92 23.98 -8.47
C PRO A 157 -17.03 22.90 -8.43
N VAL A 158 -16.82 21.82 -7.65
CA VAL A 158 -17.88 20.85 -7.41
C VAL A 158 -19.11 21.56 -6.88
N ILE A 159 -20.27 21.32 -7.51
CA ILE A 159 -21.53 21.95 -7.11
C ILE A 159 -21.84 21.56 -5.65
N PRO A 160 -21.94 22.52 -4.74
CA PRO A 160 -22.25 22.23 -3.34
C PRO A 160 -23.67 21.67 -3.14
N GLU A 161 -23.85 20.90 -2.08
CA GLU A 161 -25.15 20.40 -1.66
C GLU A 161 -26.18 21.56 -1.53
N GLY A 162 -27.41 21.32 -1.96
CA GLY A 162 -28.49 22.28 -1.96
C GLY A 162 -28.45 23.32 -3.09
N THR A 163 -27.47 23.25 -4.01
CA THR A 163 -27.42 24.10 -5.22
C THR A 163 -28.11 23.36 -6.39
N ASP A 164 -29.11 23.97 -6.98
CA ASP A 164 -29.90 23.40 -8.08
C ASP A 164 -29.75 24.09 -9.43
N GLN A 165 -29.31 25.37 -9.43
CA GLN A 165 -29.04 26.14 -10.63
C GLN A 165 -27.82 27.04 -10.47
N ILE A 166 -27.19 27.41 -11.59
CA ILE A 166 -26.14 28.44 -11.65
C ILE A 166 -26.47 29.48 -12.77
N ALA A 167 -25.90 30.67 -12.59
CA ALA A 167 -25.87 31.71 -13.64
C ALA A 167 -24.44 32.27 -13.69
N PHE A 168 -23.89 32.47 -14.88
CA PHE A 168 -22.51 32.92 -15.04
C PHE A 168 -22.38 33.92 -16.20
N GLY A 169 -21.32 34.71 -16.13
CA GLY A 169 -21.02 35.73 -17.15
C GLY A 169 -19.65 36.36 -16.90
N LEU A 170 -19.21 37.16 -17.88
CA LEU A 170 -18.01 37.98 -17.72
C LEU A 170 -18.36 39.33 -17.10
N SER A 171 -17.67 39.67 -16.00
CA SER A 171 -17.79 40.95 -15.28
C SER A 171 -16.77 41.95 -15.77
N LEU A 172 -17.23 43.12 -16.24
CA LEU A 172 -16.41 44.29 -16.58
C LEU A 172 -16.45 45.28 -15.42
N ALA A 173 -15.32 45.46 -14.76
CA ALA A 173 -15.13 46.36 -13.61
C ALA A 173 -14.11 47.47 -13.93
N ALA A 174 -14.24 48.10 -15.08
CA ALA A 174 -13.36 49.17 -15.55
C ALA A 174 -14.05 49.96 -16.66
N ASN A 175 -13.46 51.11 -17.06
CA ASN A 175 -13.84 51.78 -18.31
C ASN A 175 -13.48 50.84 -19.48
N GLY A 176 -14.42 50.63 -20.38
CA GLY A 176 -14.19 49.76 -21.53
C GLY A 176 -15.49 49.25 -22.14
N THR A 177 -15.30 48.40 -23.18
CA THR A 177 -16.40 47.69 -23.82
C THR A 177 -16.13 46.20 -23.73
N LEU A 178 -17.13 45.43 -23.30
CA LEU A 178 -17.18 43.99 -23.30
C LEU A 178 -18.27 43.51 -24.24
N VAL A 179 -17.95 42.60 -25.15
CA VAL A 179 -18.86 41.93 -26.07
C VAL A 179 -18.80 40.43 -25.76
N THR A 180 -19.95 39.79 -25.58
CA THR A 180 -20.02 38.36 -25.27
C THR A 180 -20.95 37.64 -26.26
N ASP A 181 -20.62 36.37 -26.53
CA ASP A 181 -21.34 35.47 -27.43
C ASP A 181 -21.08 34.01 -27.09
N ASP A 182 -21.82 33.10 -27.71
CA ASP A 182 -21.62 31.63 -27.65
C ASP A 182 -21.30 31.12 -26.23
N TYR A 183 -22.28 31.22 -25.33
CA TYR A 183 -22.20 30.69 -23.98
C TYR A 183 -22.32 29.18 -23.96
N SER A 184 -21.55 28.47 -23.15
CA SER A 184 -21.66 27.04 -22.97
C SER A 184 -21.58 26.65 -21.50
N LEU A 185 -22.39 25.65 -21.10
CA LEU A 185 -22.31 24.94 -19.86
C LEU A 185 -22.54 23.45 -20.15
N VAL A 186 -21.52 22.65 -19.95
CA VAL A 186 -21.56 21.22 -20.24
C VAL A 186 -21.16 20.45 -18.98
N GLN A 187 -21.92 19.43 -18.63
CA GLN A 187 -21.56 18.57 -17.50
C GLN A 187 -20.28 17.78 -17.81
N ASN A 188 -19.34 17.80 -16.88
CA ASN A 188 -18.17 16.93 -16.95
C ASN A 188 -18.58 15.49 -16.59
N VAL A 189 -18.87 14.69 -17.60
CA VAL A 189 -19.22 13.27 -17.42
C VAL A 189 -17.94 12.45 -17.47
N VAL A 190 -17.52 11.92 -16.33
CA VAL A 190 -16.38 10.98 -16.23
C VAL A 190 -16.92 9.59 -16.48
N ASN A 191 -17.00 9.15 -17.74
CA ASN A 191 -17.47 7.81 -18.13
C ASN A 191 -16.34 6.85 -18.52
N GLU A 192 -15.07 7.17 -18.23
CA GLU A 192 -13.96 6.29 -18.56
C GLU A 192 -13.69 5.30 -17.42
N THR A 193 -13.96 4.03 -17.64
CA THR A 193 -13.30 2.95 -16.91
C THR A 193 -11.80 3.01 -17.23
N LEU A 194 -10.95 3.26 -16.23
CA LEU A 194 -9.51 3.20 -16.38
C LEU A 194 -9.12 1.87 -17.04
N PRO A 195 -8.32 1.88 -18.11
CA PRO A 195 -7.85 0.64 -18.70
C PRO A 195 -7.05 -0.13 -17.66
N ASN A 196 -7.13 -1.45 -17.67
CA ASN A 196 -6.52 -2.38 -16.72
C ASN A 196 -4.97 -2.41 -16.81
N THR A 197 -4.33 -1.26 -17.06
CA THR A 197 -2.89 -1.07 -17.32
C THR A 197 -2.17 -0.37 -16.17
N GLY A 198 -2.83 -0.09 -15.03
CA GLY A 198 -2.28 0.70 -13.93
C GLY A 198 -2.19 2.22 -14.22
N GLN A 199 -2.69 2.69 -15.37
CA GLN A 199 -2.78 4.12 -15.71
C GLN A 199 -3.83 4.80 -14.84
N LEU A 200 -3.45 5.90 -14.16
CA LEU A 200 -4.30 6.62 -13.22
C LEU A 200 -4.88 7.93 -13.77
N ILE A 201 -4.44 8.40 -14.95
CA ILE A 201 -4.95 9.63 -15.57
C ILE A 201 -6.14 9.30 -16.46
N ILE A 202 -7.26 9.92 -16.16
CA ILE A 202 -8.45 9.89 -16.99
C ILE A 202 -8.27 10.86 -18.15
N ASN A 203 -8.63 10.45 -19.38
CA ASN A 203 -8.53 11.27 -20.60
C ASN A 203 -7.12 11.82 -20.85
N GLY A 204 -6.06 11.06 -20.53
CA GLY A 204 -4.68 11.51 -20.68
C GLY A 204 -4.28 11.85 -22.12
N ASN A 205 -4.95 11.29 -23.12
CA ASN A 205 -4.80 11.59 -24.55
C ASN A 205 -5.63 12.82 -25.01
N LEU A 206 -6.33 13.49 -24.09
CA LEU A 206 -7.15 14.69 -24.30
C LEU A 206 -8.24 14.53 -25.36
N ALA A 207 -8.70 13.30 -25.64
CA ALA A 207 -9.67 13.01 -26.69
C ALA A 207 -11.09 13.51 -26.35
N ALA A 208 -11.48 13.42 -25.07
CA ALA A 208 -12.77 13.87 -24.59
C ALA A 208 -12.74 15.35 -24.17
N GLY A 209 -13.88 16.07 -24.36
CA GLY A 209 -14.03 17.50 -24.12
C GLY A 209 -13.96 18.32 -25.41
N THR A 210 -14.69 19.39 -25.46
CA THR A 210 -14.83 20.22 -26.69
C THR A 210 -13.90 21.41 -26.69
N GLN A 211 -13.94 22.20 -25.64
CA GLN A 211 -13.16 23.44 -25.47
C GLN A 211 -12.00 23.23 -24.48
N MET A 212 -12.23 22.43 -23.46
CA MET A 212 -11.26 22.00 -22.46
C MET A 212 -11.31 20.46 -22.42
N PRO A 213 -10.18 19.77 -22.23
CA PRO A 213 -10.20 18.30 -22.08
C PRO A 213 -10.94 17.92 -20.81
N THR A 214 -11.84 16.94 -20.89
CA THR A 214 -12.52 16.40 -19.71
C THR A 214 -11.48 15.97 -18.67
N CYS A 215 -11.73 16.24 -17.40
CA CYS A 215 -10.83 16.03 -16.27
C CYS A 215 -9.55 16.88 -16.27
N PHE A 216 -9.49 17.96 -17.05
CA PHE A 216 -8.40 18.94 -17.02
C PHE A 216 -8.94 20.35 -16.80
N SER A 217 -8.09 21.21 -16.25
CA SER A 217 -8.39 22.64 -16.07
C SER A 217 -7.14 23.48 -16.31
N LEU A 218 -7.36 24.74 -16.68
CA LEU A 218 -6.29 25.72 -16.69
C LEU A 218 -5.99 26.17 -15.26
N GLY A 219 -4.72 26.16 -14.90
CA GLY A 219 -4.21 26.72 -13.66
C GLY A 219 -3.17 27.78 -13.91
N GLY A 220 -2.75 28.44 -12.84
CA GLY A 220 -1.67 29.40 -12.87
C GLY A 220 -1.94 30.64 -12.04
N TRP A 221 -0.94 31.52 -11.94
CA TRP A 221 -1.00 32.75 -11.13
C TRP A 221 -0.15 33.84 -11.76
N GLY A 222 -0.28 35.04 -11.26
CA GLY A 222 0.54 36.18 -11.65
C GLY A 222 -0.05 37.05 -12.76
N ASN A 223 0.75 37.98 -13.31
CA ASN A 223 0.37 38.93 -14.33
C ASN A 223 0.92 38.49 -15.70
N ARG A 224 0.03 38.00 -16.54
CA ARG A 224 0.33 37.47 -17.88
C ARG A 224 -0.91 37.47 -18.78
N GLN A 225 -0.71 37.49 -20.11
CA GLN A 225 -1.78 37.27 -21.07
C GLN A 225 -1.72 35.84 -21.61
N VAL A 226 -2.75 35.05 -21.37
CA VAL A 226 -2.84 33.64 -21.73
C VAL A 226 -3.92 33.46 -22.77
N THR A 227 -3.61 32.66 -23.81
CA THR A 227 -4.60 32.09 -24.73
C THR A 227 -4.44 30.59 -24.73
N SER A 228 -5.57 29.86 -24.89
CA SER A 228 -5.55 28.41 -24.94
C SER A 228 -6.55 27.87 -25.95
N SER A 229 -6.27 26.73 -26.55
CA SER A 229 -7.15 26.05 -27.48
C SER A 229 -6.81 24.55 -27.62
N MET A 230 -7.80 23.77 -28.03
CA MET A 230 -7.59 22.39 -28.44
C MET A 230 -6.99 22.32 -29.85
N SER A 231 -6.13 21.32 -30.09
CA SER A 231 -5.44 21.12 -31.36
C SER A 231 -5.42 19.64 -31.77
N THR A 232 -5.30 19.41 -33.09
CA THR A 232 -5.07 18.05 -33.64
C THR A 232 -3.60 17.76 -33.95
N ASP A 233 -2.69 18.70 -33.68
CA ASP A 233 -1.23 18.46 -33.75
C ASP A 233 -0.81 17.60 -32.56
N VAL A 234 -0.51 16.32 -32.81
CA VAL A 234 -0.16 15.32 -31.81
C VAL A 234 1.07 14.51 -32.22
N PRO A 235 1.75 13.81 -31.32
CA PRO A 235 2.84 12.90 -31.67
C PRO A 235 2.40 11.84 -32.71
N ALA A 236 3.31 11.48 -33.63
CA ALA A 236 3.00 10.57 -34.75
C ALA A 236 2.48 9.18 -34.30
N ASN A 237 2.84 8.72 -33.11
CA ASN A 237 2.47 7.42 -32.57
C ASN A 237 1.28 7.50 -31.57
N SER A 238 0.55 8.61 -31.57
CA SER A 238 -0.63 8.77 -30.69
C SER A 238 -1.76 7.84 -31.13
N THR A 239 -2.56 7.40 -30.17
CA THR A 239 -3.78 6.62 -30.44
C THR A 239 -4.79 7.43 -31.24
N ALA A 240 -5.63 6.76 -32.03
CA ALA A 240 -6.70 7.45 -32.79
C ALA A 240 -7.60 8.28 -31.85
N GLY A 241 -7.95 9.50 -32.28
CA GLY A 241 -8.74 10.42 -31.48
C GLY A 241 -7.95 11.29 -30.50
N THR A 242 -6.64 11.04 -30.28
CA THR A 242 -5.79 11.90 -29.46
C THR A 242 -5.83 13.34 -29.94
N ARG A 243 -5.89 14.27 -28.98
CA ARG A 243 -5.78 15.71 -29.21
C ARG A 243 -4.68 16.29 -28.33
N SER A 244 -4.26 17.51 -28.63
CA SER A 244 -3.36 18.28 -27.77
C SER A 244 -4.06 19.57 -27.30
N HIS A 245 -3.52 20.14 -26.25
CA HIS A 245 -3.93 21.46 -25.76
C HIS A 245 -2.78 22.44 -25.95
N ASP A 246 -3.07 23.57 -26.62
CA ASP A 246 -2.15 24.67 -26.89
C ASP A 246 -2.37 25.78 -25.86
N LEU A 247 -1.29 26.21 -25.24
CA LEU A 247 -1.24 27.29 -24.29
C LEU A 247 -0.19 28.29 -24.75
N THR A 248 -0.53 29.58 -24.80
CA THR A 248 0.42 30.63 -25.21
C THR A 248 0.38 31.80 -24.22
N ILE A 249 1.56 32.25 -23.80
CA ILE A 249 1.74 33.50 -23.09
C ILE A 249 2.35 34.53 -24.05
N ALA A 250 1.60 35.57 -24.37
CA ALA A 250 2.01 36.64 -25.28
C ALA A 250 2.68 37.83 -24.57
N SER A 251 2.31 38.07 -23.29
CA SER A 251 2.86 39.15 -22.48
C SER A 251 3.02 38.63 -21.05
N TYR A 252 4.26 38.35 -20.68
CA TYR A 252 4.64 37.81 -19.38
C TYR A 252 5.28 38.89 -18.49
N VAL A 253 4.75 39.04 -17.28
CA VAL A 253 5.35 39.88 -16.22
C VAL A 253 5.73 39.01 -15.02
N SER A 254 4.85 38.11 -14.61
CA SER A 254 5.10 37.18 -13.48
C SER A 254 4.14 35.98 -13.49
N GLY A 255 4.50 34.95 -12.77
CA GLY A 255 3.65 33.77 -12.57
C GLY A 255 3.83 32.67 -13.63
N ASP A 256 2.79 31.90 -13.89
CA ASP A 256 2.80 30.83 -14.88
C ASP A 256 1.38 30.54 -15.39
N ALA A 257 1.28 29.74 -16.46
CA ALA A 257 0.06 29.11 -16.91
C ALA A 257 0.30 27.62 -17.17
N LYS A 258 -0.68 26.76 -16.88
CA LYS A 258 -0.56 25.32 -17.00
C LYS A 258 -1.89 24.63 -17.30
N LEU A 259 -1.84 23.47 -17.98
CA LEU A 259 -2.94 22.52 -18.04
C LEU A 259 -2.64 21.41 -17.05
N ILE A 260 -3.53 21.20 -16.07
CA ILE A 260 -3.39 20.18 -15.01
C ILE A 260 -4.64 19.32 -14.94
N GLN A 261 -4.56 18.14 -14.30
CA GLN A 261 -5.79 17.42 -13.98
C GLN A 261 -6.67 18.28 -13.10
N SER A 262 -7.97 18.30 -13.42
CA SER A 262 -8.95 18.99 -12.59
C SER A 262 -8.87 18.47 -11.15
N GLU A 263 -8.77 19.40 -10.20
CA GLU A 263 -8.68 19.12 -8.76
C GLU A 263 -9.97 18.56 -8.15
N GLN A 264 -10.90 18.17 -8.99
CA GLN A 264 -12.19 17.62 -8.59
C GLN A 264 -12.09 16.16 -8.19
N ALA A 265 -12.99 15.74 -7.29
CA ALA A 265 -13.17 14.35 -6.97
C ALA A 265 -13.50 13.54 -8.25
N GLY A 266 -12.76 12.47 -8.50
CA GLY A 266 -12.92 11.62 -9.68
C GLY A 266 -12.06 11.99 -10.89
N CYS A 267 -11.39 13.17 -10.92
CA CYS A 267 -10.47 13.57 -11.99
C CYS A 267 -9.01 13.51 -11.53
N ALA A 268 -8.67 14.15 -10.41
CA ALA A 268 -7.35 14.05 -9.84
C ALA A 268 -7.11 12.64 -9.28
N PRO A 269 -6.04 11.95 -9.71
CA PRO A 269 -5.76 10.58 -9.29
C PRO A 269 -5.50 10.49 -7.80
N ALA A 270 -6.09 9.45 -7.17
CA ALA A 270 -5.79 9.09 -5.80
C ALA A 270 -4.36 8.52 -5.69
N VAL A 271 -3.69 8.85 -4.60
CA VAL A 271 -2.33 8.39 -4.31
C VAL A 271 -2.24 7.78 -2.91
N VAL A 272 -1.22 6.95 -2.72
CA VAL A 272 -0.95 6.27 -1.45
C VAL A 272 0.28 6.94 -0.82
N PRO A 273 0.18 7.47 0.42
CA PRO A 273 1.35 7.96 1.14
C PRO A 273 2.49 6.94 1.18
N GLY A 274 3.71 7.41 0.97
CA GLY A 274 4.91 6.58 0.87
C GLY A 274 5.10 5.81 -0.44
N ALA A 275 4.14 5.87 -1.38
CA ALA A 275 4.35 5.39 -2.74
C ALA A 275 5.06 6.46 -3.60
N GLN A 276 5.57 6.05 -4.75
CA GLN A 276 6.06 6.93 -5.81
C GLN A 276 5.29 6.67 -7.10
N TYR A 277 5.25 7.67 -7.98
CA TYR A 277 4.55 7.58 -9.25
C TYR A 277 5.41 8.12 -10.39
N ASP A 278 5.44 7.39 -11.50
CA ASP A 278 6.06 7.83 -12.74
C ASP A 278 5.06 8.67 -13.53
N LEU A 279 5.41 9.94 -13.72
CA LEU A 279 4.61 10.92 -14.46
C LEU A 279 5.20 11.13 -15.85
N LYS A 280 4.34 11.24 -16.89
CA LYS A 280 4.74 11.54 -18.26
C LYS A 280 3.76 12.51 -18.89
N VAL A 281 4.29 13.41 -19.73
CA VAL A 281 3.51 14.33 -20.58
C VAL A 281 4.30 14.52 -21.88
N ASP A 282 3.68 14.35 -23.03
CA ASP A 282 4.28 14.74 -24.29
C ASP A 282 4.07 16.24 -24.54
N TYR A 283 5.14 16.94 -24.97
CA TYR A 283 5.09 18.38 -25.13
C TYR A 283 5.90 18.91 -26.32
N LYS A 284 5.52 20.11 -26.77
CA LYS A 284 6.33 21.06 -27.55
C LYS A 284 6.31 22.40 -26.83
N THR A 285 7.42 23.11 -26.77
CA THR A 285 7.46 24.45 -26.18
C THR A 285 8.51 25.35 -26.86
N THR A 286 8.15 26.61 -27.03
CA THR A 286 9.07 27.66 -27.52
C THR A 286 9.66 28.49 -26.37
N ALA A 287 9.20 28.34 -25.14
CA ALA A 287 9.66 29.12 -23.99
C ALA A 287 11.04 28.69 -23.50
N VAL A 288 11.89 29.66 -23.18
CA VAL A 288 13.26 29.45 -22.66
C VAL A 288 13.65 30.55 -21.67
N PRO A 289 14.12 30.24 -20.46
CA PRO A 289 13.71 29.12 -19.63
C PRO A 289 12.28 29.30 -19.17
N GLY A 290 11.55 28.33 -18.72
CA GLY A 290 10.25 28.61 -18.14
C GLY A 290 9.19 27.54 -18.27
N THR A 291 9.56 26.30 -18.59
CA THR A 291 8.64 25.16 -18.56
C THR A 291 9.11 24.16 -17.52
N SER A 292 8.23 23.77 -16.59
CA SER A 292 8.53 22.81 -15.53
C SER A 292 7.42 21.76 -15.41
N LEU A 293 7.78 20.54 -15.02
CA LEU A 293 6.81 19.53 -14.61
C LEU A 293 6.43 19.81 -13.14
N THR A 294 5.27 20.39 -12.93
CA THR A 294 4.78 20.89 -11.64
C THR A 294 3.73 19.95 -11.07
N VAL A 295 3.80 19.69 -9.77
CA VAL A 295 2.86 18.83 -9.03
C VAL A 295 2.22 19.58 -7.87
N PHE A 296 0.91 19.38 -7.71
CA PHE A 296 0.08 19.82 -6.60
C PHE A 296 -0.36 18.63 -5.78
N ALA A 297 -0.49 18.79 -4.47
CA ALA A 297 -0.93 17.76 -3.54
C ALA A 297 -2.20 18.20 -2.82
N HIS A 298 -3.13 17.25 -2.63
CA HIS A 298 -4.34 17.46 -1.84
C HIS A 298 -4.15 16.84 -0.45
N THR A 299 -4.56 17.59 0.57
CA THR A 299 -4.56 17.20 1.98
C THR A 299 -5.89 17.54 2.62
N ALA A 300 -6.08 17.24 3.91
CA ALA A 300 -7.26 17.66 4.68
C ALA A 300 -7.49 19.19 4.68
N THR A 301 -6.45 19.99 4.39
CA THR A 301 -6.53 21.46 4.30
C THR A 301 -6.77 21.97 2.86
N GLY A 302 -6.91 21.05 1.90
CA GLY A 302 -7.14 21.35 0.47
C GLY A 302 -5.90 21.20 -0.39
N TRP A 303 -5.98 21.72 -1.63
CA TRP A 303 -4.92 21.67 -2.63
C TRP A 303 -3.83 22.72 -2.35
N GLN A 304 -2.58 22.30 -2.54
CA GLN A 304 -1.40 23.17 -2.41
C GLN A 304 -0.31 22.77 -3.41
N TYR A 305 0.52 23.75 -3.82
CA TYR A 305 1.73 23.48 -4.57
C TYR A 305 2.64 22.56 -3.75
N TRP A 306 3.12 21.49 -4.38
CA TRP A 306 4.03 20.55 -3.73
C TRP A 306 5.46 20.72 -4.24
N THR A 307 5.69 20.55 -5.54
CA THR A 307 7.05 20.61 -6.09
C THR A 307 7.08 20.75 -7.61
N ASP A 308 8.18 21.27 -8.12
CA ASP A 308 8.60 21.12 -9.52
C ASP A 308 9.58 19.95 -9.61
N LEU A 309 9.20 18.91 -10.35
CA LEU A 309 10.02 17.71 -10.48
C LEU A 309 11.18 17.88 -11.45
N LYS A 310 10.98 18.70 -12.49
CA LYS A 310 11.95 18.85 -13.58
C LYS A 310 11.70 20.12 -14.36
N THR A 311 12.77 20.89 -14.63
CA THR A 311 12.77 21.96 -15.64
C THR A 311 13.02 21.33 -17.02
N LEU A 312 12.28 21.78 -18.02
CA LEU A 312 12.24 21.19 -19.36
C LEU A 312 12.89 22.12 -20.38
N PRO A 313 13.66 21.58 -21.33
CA PRO A 313 14.22 22.38 -22.42
C PRO A 313 13.14 22.75 -23.44
N ALA A 314 13.36 23.84 -24.18
CA ALA A 314 12.57 24.15 -25.35
C ALA A 314 12.67 23.03 -26.39
N SER A 315 11.54 22.72 -27.03
CA SER A 315 11.50 21.74 -28.13
C SER A 315 10.40 22.08 -29.12
N THR A 316 10.74 22.24 -30.36
CA THR A 316 9.81 22.45 -31.48
C THR A 316 9.25 21.13 -32.03
N ALA A 317 9.89 19.99 -31.69
CA ALA A 317 9.40 18.65 -31.95
C ALA A 317 8.72 18.07 -30.71
N TRP A 318 7.75 17.15 -30.90
CA TRP A 318 7.16 16.41 -29.80
C TRP A 318 8.25 15.64 -29.05
N THR A 319 8.29 15.83 -27.73
CA THR A 319 9.19 15.14 -26.81
C THR A 319 8.46 14.82 -25.52
N THR A 320 8.97 13.89 -24.73
CA THR A 320 8.33 13.46 -23.49
C THR A 320 9.02 14.05 -22.29
N ALA A 321 8.26 14.80 -21.47
CA ALA A 321 8.63 15.12 -20.10
C ALA A 321 8.30 13.91 -19.24
N GLN A 322 9.30 13.41 -18.52
CA GLN A 322 9.14 12.27 -17.59
C GLN A 322 9.91 12.55 -16.32
N ALA A 323 9.26 12.27 -15.18
CA ALA A 323 9.88 12.30 -13.86
C ALA A 323 9.14 11.38 -12.91
N ARG A 324 9.83 10.95 -11.84
CA ARG A 324 9.25 10.21 -10.70
C ARG A 324 9.00 11.18 -9.57
N THR A 325 7.84 11.03 -8.90
CA THR A 325 7.55 11.82 -7.69
C THR A 325 8.54 11.44 -6.57
N PRO A 326 8.84 12.34 -5.63
CA PRO A 326 9.29 11.94 -4.31
C PRO A 326 8.29 10.95 -3.68
N LEU A 327 8.62 10.35 -2.54
CA LEU A 327 7.64 9.59 -1.75
C LEU A 327 6.47 10.52 -1.40
N ILE A 328 5.25 10.05 -1.66
CA ILE A 328 4.04 10.82 -1.33
C ILE A 328 4.00 11.08 0.19
N PRO A 329 3.92 12.34 0.63
CA PRO A 329 3.87 12.67 2.06
C PRO A 329 2.64 12.11 2.76
N GLN A 330 2.74 11.89 4.07
CA GLN A 330 1.60 11.54 4.90
C GLN A 330 0.51 12.63 4.84
N GLY A 331 -0.76 12.20 4.79
CA GLY A 331 -1.91 13.09 4.68
C GLY A 331 -2.22 13.58 3.27
N VAL A 332 -1.41 13.22 2.27
CA VAL A 332 -1.72 13.47 0.84
C VAL A 332 -2.51 12.29 0.29
N ASP A 333 -3.72 12.55 -0.18
CA ASP A 333 -4.63 11.53 -0.74
C ASP A 333 -4.79 11.59 -2.26
N ARG A 334 -4.45 12.73 -2.90
CA ARG A 334 -4.50 12.94 -4.35
C ARG A 334 -3.39 13.87 -4.81
N ILE A 335 -2.98 13.75 -6.07
CA ILE A 335 -2.11 14.72 -6.73
C ILE A 335 -2.72 15.18 -8.07
N SER A 336 -2.32 16.37 -8.50
CA SER A 336 -2.60 16.92 -9.83
C SER A 336 -1.28 17.44 -10.40
N PHE A 337 -1.01 17.21 -11.69
CA PHE A 337 0.25 17.64 -12.28
C PHE A 337 0.07 18.12 -13.71
N GLY A 338 1.02 18.91 -14.17
CA GLY A 338 1.07 19.38 -15.55
C GLY A 338 2.36 20.13 -15.84
N LEU A 339 2.43 20.69 -17.05
CA LEU A 339 3.58 21.48 -17.41
C LEU A 339 3.25 22.97 -17.24
N SER A 340 4.07 23.67 -16.44
CA SER A 340 3.98 25.11 -16.19
C SER A 340 4.74 25.89 -17.23
N LEU A 341 4.08 26.83 -17.92
CA LEU A 341 4.68 27.82 -18.81
C LEU A 341 4.89 29.14 -18.02
N GLY A 342 6.15 29.48 -17.71
CA GLY A 342 6.53 30.63 -16.89
C GLY A 342 7.30 31.72 -17.67
N ALA A 343 7.08 31.85 -18.98
CA ALA A 343 7.71 32.85 -19.84
C ALA A 343 6.83 33.10 -21.08
N ASN A 344 7.18 34.13 -21.86
CA ASN A 344 6.60 34.30 -23.21
C ASN A 344 6.89 33.10 -24.08
N GLY A 345 5.90 32.62 -24.82
CA GLY A 345 6.04 31.46 -25.69
C GLY A 345 4.79 30.60 -25.74
N SER A 346 4.90 29.46 -26.40
CA SER A 346 3.82 28.49 -26.53
C SER A 346 4.21 27.15 -25.87
N LEU A 347 3.23 26.44 -25.37
CA LEU A 347 3.34 25.10 -24.81
C LEU A 347 2.17 24.26 -25.33
N LYS A 348 2.48 23.18 -26.05
CA LYS A 348 1.51 22.14 -26.39
C LYS A 348 1.72 20.93 -25.52
N THR A 349 0.65 20.31 -25.05
CA THR A 349 0.71 19.13 -24.21
C THR A 349 -0.33 18.08 -24.60
N THR A 350 0.02 16.81 -24.44
CA THR A 350 -0.87 15.64 -24.63
C THR A 350 -0.30 14.39 -23.95
N ASN A 351 -0.99 13.26 -24.03
CA ASN A 351 -0.53 11.95 -23.55
C ASN A 351 -0.05 11.99 -22.09
N TYR A 352 -0.86 12.60 -21.23
CA TYR A 352 -0.62 12.58 -19.79
C TYR A 352 -0.72 11.16 -19.26
N SER A 353 0.25 10.74 -18.46
CA SER A 353 0.32 9.41 -17.88
C SER A 353 0.83 9.48 -16.46
N MET A 354 0.20 8.73 -15.59
CA MET A 354 0.64 8.50 -14.23
C MET A 354 0.45 7.02 -13.89
N VAL A 355 1.52 6.37 -13.50
CA VAL A 355 1.52 4.95 -13.10
C VAL A 355 2.21 4.85 -11.75
N LYS A 356 1.63 4.07 -10.83
CA LYS A 356 2.31 3.78 -9.57
C LYS A 356 3.65 3.11 -9.88
N TYR A 357 4.71 3.67 -9.32
CA TYR A 357 6.01 3.03 -9.40
C TYR A 357 6.04 1.82 -8.47
N ASP A 358 6.13 0.65 -9.07
CA ASP A 358 6.43 -0.58 -8.37
C ASP A 358 7.87 -0.95 -8.78
N PRO A 359 8.85 -0.79 -7.87
CA PRO A 359 10.21 -1.17 -8.20
C PRO A 359 10.19 -2.66 -8.52
N ALA A 360 10.32 -3.02 -9.80
CA ALA A 360 10.66 -4.39 -10.12
C ALA A 360 11.94 -4.70 -9.36
N PRO A 361 11.98 -5.76 -8.53
CA PRO A 361 13.19 -6.15 -7.86
C PRO A 361 14.25 -6.31 -8.95
N PRO A 362 15.44 -5.74 -8.79
CA PRO A 362 16.52 -6.07 -9.71
C PRO A 362 16.63 -7.58 -9.68
N PRO A 363 16.58 -8.27 -10.83
CA PRO A 363 16.87 -9.69 -10.86
C PRO A 363 18.28 -9.83 -10.29
N VAL A 364 18.40 -10.39 -9.09
CA VAL A 364 19.70 -10.84 -8.62
C VAL A 364 20.07 -11.95 -9.58
N ALA A 365 20.89 -11.59 -10.54
CA ALA A 365 21.40 -12.58 -11.51
C ALA A 365 22.21 -13.60 -10.71
N GLY A 366 21.73 -14.80 -10.60
CA GLY A 366 22.40 -15.88 -9.93
C GLY A 366 21.67 -17.19 -10.19
N ALA A 367 22.44 -18.25 -10.30
CA ALA A 367 21.88 -19.58 -10.36
C ALA A 367 21.14 -19.91 -9.05
N PRO A 368 20.03 -20.66 -9.07
CA PRO A 368 19.22 -20.95 -7.89
C PRO A 368 20.00 -21.51 -6.70
N GLU A 369 21.09 -22.24 -6.95
CA GLU A 369 22.01 -22.75 -5.92
C GLU A 369 22.82 -21.64 -5.21
N LEU A 370 22.81 -20.42 -5.74
CA LEU A 370 23.45 -19.25 -5.14
C LEU A 370 22.47 -18.28 -4.46
N VAL A 371 21.29 -18.08 -5.05
CA VAL A 371 20.35 -17.03 -4.62
C VAL A 371 18.96 -17.56 -4.27
N GLY A 372 18.70 -18.85 -4.46
CA GLY A 372 17.38 -19.44 -4.29
C GLY A 372 16.44 -19.09 -5.45
N SER A 373 15.16 -19.33 -5.25
CA SER A 373 14.11 -19.06 -6.23
C SER A 373 12.84 -18.58 -5.55
N TRP A 374 12.13 -17.64 -6.18
CA TRP A 374 10.83 -17.15 -5.74
C TRP A 374 9.73 -17.63 -6.67
N GLU A 375 8.60 -18.00 -6.10
CA GLU A 375 7.37 -18.36 -6.79
C GLU A 375 6.21 -17.58 -6.16
N VAL A 376 5.32 -17.07 -7.00
CA VAL A 376 4.02 -16.54 -6.54
C VAL A 376 2.95 -17.57 -6.88
N LEU A 377 2.24 -18.05 -5.87
CA LEU A 377 1.20 -19.05 -6.07
C LEU A 377 0.03 -18.45 -6.84
N THR A 378 -0.59 -19.25 -7.71
CA THR A 378 -1.78 -18.83 -8.49
C THR A 378 -3.03 -18.68 -7.63
N THR A 379 -3.10 -19.43 -6.53
CA THR A 379 -4.20 -19.35 -5.56
C THR A 379 -3.95 -18.22 -4.58
N GLN A 380 -4.98 -17.41 -4.34
CA GLN A 380 -4.93 -16.32 -3.37
C GLN A 380 -5.50 -16.75 -2.01
N LEU A 381 -5.10 -16.05 -0.97
CA LEU A 381 -5.67 -16.15 0.38
C LEU A 381 -7.16 -15.75 0.32
N PRO A 382 -8.07 -16.54 0.92
CA PRO A 382 -9.48 -16.16 1.02
C PRO A 382 -9.73 -15.15 2.15
N ILE A 383 -8.73 -14.87 2.97
CA ILE A 383 -8.80 -13.96 4.12
C ILE A 383 -7.55 -13.07 4.20
N ARG A 384 -7.63 -12.00 4.98
CA ARG A 384 -6.46 -11.19 5.37
C ARG A 384 -5.64 -11.96 6.41
N ALA A 385 -4.62 -12.73 5.99
CA ALA A 385 -3.80 -13.55 6.89
C ALA A 385 -2.86 -12.66 7.71
N ILE A 386 -3.28 -12.25 8.89
CA ILE A 386 -2.52 -11.41 9.83
C ILE A 386 -1.69 -12.27 10.79
N HIS A 387 -2.23 -13.39 11.20
CA HIS A 387 -1.60 -14.37 12.07
C HIS A 387 -1.40 -15.69 11.31
N SER A 388 -0.24 -16.30 11.46
CA SER A 388 0.11 -17.55 10.77
C SER A 388 0.84 -18.48 11.71
N THR A 389 0.29 -19.68 11.93
CA THR A 389 0.91 -20.72 12.79
C THR A 389 1.06 -22.01 11.99
N LEU A 390 2.28 -22.55 11.96
CA LEU A 390 2.56 -23.88 11.40
C LEU A 390 2.08 -24.96 12.38
N LEU A 391 1.16 -25.78 11.94
CA LEU A 391 0.65 -26.93 12.71
C LEU A 391 1.59 -28.14 12.58
N HIS A 392 1.56 -29.02 13.57
CA HIS A 392 2.41 -30.23 13.62
C HIS A 392 2.12 -31.30 12.55
N ASP A 393 1.16 -31.04 11.68
CA ASP A 393 0.85 -31.87 10.51
C ASP A 393 1.25 -31.20 9.18
N GLY A 394 1.90 -30.04 9.24
CA GLY A 394 2.41 -29.30 8.09
C GLY A 394 1.38 -28.35 7.46
N ARG A 395 0.15 -28.27 7.98
CA ARG A 395 -0.84 -27.24 7.61
C ARG A 395 -0.54 -25.93 8.33
N LEU A 396 -1.14 -24.83 7.87
CA LEU A 396 -1.06 -23.54 8.55
C LEU A 396 -2.43 -23.07 9.00
N LEU A 397 -2.54 -22.70 10.26
CA LEU A 397 -3.67 -21.91 10.76
C LEU A 397 -3.41 -20.44 10.42
N LEU A 398 -4.31 -19.81 9.66
CA LEU A 398 -4.27 -18.41 9.28
C LEU A 398 -5.48 -17.71 9.89
N ILE A 399 -5.25 -16.59 10.62
CA ILE A 399 -6.31 -15.87 11.31
C ILE A 399 -6.31 -14.42 10.86
N ALA A 400 -7.47 -13.91 10.51
CA ALA A 400 -7.74 -12.51 10.24
C ALA A 400 -8.44 -11.81 11.44
N GLY A 401 -9.32 -12.51 12.14
CA GLY A 401 -10.33 -11.87 12.96
C GLY A 401 -11.17 -10.94 12.08
N SER A 402 -11.36 -9.68 12.50
CA SER A 402 -11.96 -8.61 11.67
C SER A 402 -11.06 -8.17 10.51
N GLY A 403 -9.77 -8.53 10.51
CA GLY A 403 -8.84 -8.24 9.42
C GLY A 403 -8.45 -6.76 9.29
N ASN A 404 -8.42 -6.00 10.38
CA ASN A 404 -8.23 -4.55 10.40
C ASN A 404 -9.32 -3.81 9.60
N ASP A 405 -10.56 -4.26 9.71
CA ASP A 405 -11.72 -3.73 8.99
C ASP A 405 -12.85 -3.45 9.97
N GLY A 406 -13.14 -2.16 10.20
CA GLY A 406 -14.18 -1.73 11.15
C GLY A 406 -15.58 -2.17 10.76
N ALA A 407 -15.89 -2.32 9.48
CA ALA A 407 -17.19 -2.81 9.02
C ALA A 407 -17.32 -4.32 9.29
N ALA A 408 -16.26 -5.10 9.08
CA ALA A 408 -16.23 -6.51 9.44
C ALA A 408 -16.38 -6.70 10.98
N PHE A 409 -15.70 -5.87 11.76
CA PHE A 409 -15.85 -5.86 13.22
C PHE A 409 -17.30 -5.57 13.64
N ALA A 410 -17.89 -4.48 13.14
CA ALA A 410 -19.27 -4.09 13.46
C ALA A 410 -20.31 -5.14 13.04
N ALA A 411 -20.02 -5.90 11.96
CA ALA A 411 -20.86 -7.01 11.48
C ALA A 411 -20.64 -8.33 12.23
N GLY A 412 -19.67 -8.41 13.18
CA GLY A 412 -19.28 -9.66 13.82
C GLY A 412 -18.69 -10.69 12.84
N SER A 413 -18.12 -10.21 11.72
CA SER A 413 -17.59 -11.06 10.66
C SER A 413 -16.11 -11.35 10.87
N PHE A 414 -15.80 -12.36 11.65
CA PHE A 414 -14.44 -12.78 11.96
C PHE A 414 -14.05 -14.02 11.16
N LYS A 415 -12.81 -14.04 10.66
CA LYS A 415 -12.38 -15.09 9.73
C LYS A 415 -11.08 -15.77 10.17
N ALA A 416 -11.03 -17.09 9.96
CA ALA A 416 -9.83 -17.91 10.00
C ALA A 416 -9.96 -19.05 9.01
N VAL A 417 -8.81 -19.57 8.53
CA VAL A 417 -8.75 -20.74 7.65
C VAL A 417 -7.57 -21.60 8.01
N VAL A 418 -7.66 -22.89 7.69
CA VAL A 418 -6.52 -23.81 7.64
C VAL A 418 -6.08 -23.96 6.19
N TRP A 419 -4.85 -23.56 5.88
CA TRP A 419 -4.22 -23.77 4.59
C TRP A 419 -3.38 -25.03 4.57
N THR A 420 -3.56 -25.85 3.52
CA THR A 420 -2.76 -27.05 3.26
C THR A 420 -1.79 -26.75 2.10
N PRO A 421 -0.52 -26.41 2.34
CA PRO A 421 0.42 -26.03 1.28
C PRO A 421 0.61 -27.12 0.22
N ALA A 422 0.63 -28.39 0.62
CA ALA A 422 0.85 -29.52 -0.28
C ALA A 422 -0.21 -29.65 -1.38
N THR A 423 -1.44 -29.23 -1.13
CA THR A 423 -2.57 -29.28 -2.09
C THR A 423 -3.03 -27.89 -2.48
N ASN A 424 -2.46 -26.85 -1.86
CA ASN A 424 -2.83 -25.45 -2.02
C ASN A 424 -4.34 -25.20 -1.82
N THR A 425 -4.92 -25.83 -0.77
CA THR A 425 -6.35 -25.75 -0.44
C THR A 425 -6.58 -25.08 0.91
N PHE A 426 -7.72 -24.42 1.06
CA PHE A 426 -8.16 -23.74 2.28
C PHE A 426 -9.41 -24.40 2.84
N LYS A 427 -9.49 -24.47 4.16
CA LYS A 427 -10.67 -24.88 4.91
C LYS A 427 -11.05 -23.79 5.90
N ASP A 428 -12.28 -23.30 5.81
CA ASP A 428 -12.79 -22.28 6.73
C ASP A 428 -12.88 -22.83 8.17
N VAL A 429 -12.59 -21.96 9.14
CA VAL A 429 -12.68 -22.23 10.57
C VAL A 429 -13.61 -21.20 11.21
N PRO A 430 -14.69 -21.62 11.90
CA PRO A 430 -15.54 -20.69 12.64
C PRO A 430 -14.75 -19.96 13.73
N VAL A 431 -14.90 -18.63 13.81
CA VAL A 431 -14.18 -17.77 14.77
C VAL A 431 -15.17 -17.21 15.78
N PRO A 432 -15.04 -17.49 17.11
CA PRO A 432 -16.05 -17.15 18.12
C PRO A 432 -16.02 -15.68 18.57
N TYR A 433 -14.88 -14.98 18.40
CA TYR A 433 -14.72 -13.57 18.78
C TYR A 433 -13.65 -12.92 17.88
N ASP A 434 -13.44 -11.61 17.99
CA ASP A 434 -12.42 -10.94 17.18
C ASP A 434 -11.00 -11.22 17.68
N MET A 435 -10.37 -12.23 17.09
CA MET A 435 -8.97 -12.60 17.32
C MET A 435 -7.97 -11.69 16.60
N PHE A 436 -8.43 -10.61 15.97
CA PHE A 436 -7.54 -9.62 15.40
C PHE A 436 -6.61 -9.07 16.47
N CYS A 437 -5.31 -9.18 16.23
CA CYS A 437 -4.27 -8.74 17.16
C CYS A 437 -4.22 -9.49 18.51
N ALA A 438 -4.66 -10.77 18.55
CA ALA A 438 -4.40 -11.67 19.66
C ALA A 438 -2.94 -12.15 19.68
N GLY A 439 -2.43 -12.56 20.82
CA GLY A 439 -1.22 -13.38 20.95
C GLY A 439 -1.53 -14.85 20.58
N HIS A 440 -0.56 -15.58 20.04
CA HIS A 440 -0.71 -17.01 19.78
C HIS A 440 0.62 -17.76 19.90
N VAL A 441 0.55 -19.03 20.33
CA VAL A 441 1.72 -19.90 20.51
C VAL A 441 1.31 -21.38 20.49
N THR A 442 2.17 -22.24 19.95
CA THR A 442 1.96 -23.69 19.97
C THR A 442 2.24 -24.27 21.36
N LEU A 443 1.24 -24.95 21.95
CA LEU A 443 1.30 -25.62 23.26
C LEU A 443 2.08 -26.93 23.20
N PRO A 444 2.46 -27.50 24.36
CA PRO A 444 3.15 -28.80 24.42
C PRO A 444 2.40 -29.96 23.77
N ASP A 445 1.08 -29.95 23.76
CA ASP A 445 0.22 -30.95 23.13
C ASP A 445 -0.06 -30.70 21.63
N GLY A 446 0.55 -29.68 21.06
CA GLY A 446 0.42 -29.33 19.64
C GLY A 446 -0.82 -28.47 19.28
N LYS A 447 -1.67 -28.15 20.25
CA LYS A 447 -2.72 -27.13 20.09
C LYS A 447 -2.12 -25.74 20.00
N VAL A 448 -2.89 -24.76 19.56
CA VAL A 448 -2.45 -23.35 19.47
C VAL A 448 -3.25 -22.53 20.48
N LEU A 449 -2.59 -21.98 21.50
CA LEU A 449 -3.18 -21.01 22.42
C LEU A 449 -3.34 -19.69 21.71
N LEU A 450 -4.50 -19.05 21.88
CA LEU A 450 -4.80 -17.66 21.49
C LEU A 450 -5.30 -16.91 22.71
N ALA A 451 -4.77 -15.71 22.94
CA ALA A 451 -5.14 -14.90 24.09
C ALA A 451 -5.16 -13.41 23.74
N GLY A 452 -6.10 -12.67 24.30
CA GLY A 452 -6.32 -11.27 23.98
C GLY A 452 -7.05 -11.10 22.64
N GLY A 453 -6.83 -9.99 21.96
CA GLY A 453 -7.49 -9.63 20.71
C GLY A 453 -8.31 -8.36 20.86
N THR A 454 -9.23 -8.09 19.92
CA THR A 454 -9.97 -6.83 19.83
C THR A 454 -11.32 -6.92 20.55
N GLU A 455 -11.48 -6.14 21.60
CA GLU A 455 -12.78 -5.93 22.27
C GLU A 455 -13.54 -4.74 21.67
N ALA A 456 -12.84 -3.69 21.24
CA ALA A 456 -13.43 -2.54 20.58
C ALA A 456 -12.54 -2.03 19.46
N PHE A 457 -13.17 -1.60 18.35
CA PHE A 457 -12.52 -1.08 17.15
C PHE A 457 -12.71 0.44 17.05
N PRO A 458 -11.71 1.25 16.63
CA PRO A 458 -11.87 2.69 16.45
C PRO A 458 -13.05 3.04 15.54
N GLY A 459 -13.85 4.05 15.95
CA GLY A 459 -15.05 4.46 15.21
C GLY A 459 -16.30 3.64 15.51
N THR A 460 -16.24 2.64 16.40
CA THR A 460 -17.41 1.92 16.91
C THR A 460 -17.93 2.54 18.21
N ALA A 461 -19.15 2.17 18.62
CA ALA A 461 -19.77 2.70 19.85
C ALA A 461 -18.94 2.42 21.11
N ASP A 462 -18.27 1.25 21.17
CA ASP A 462 -17.49 0.80 22.32
C ASP A 462 -16.04 1.31 22.33
N GLY A 463 -15.53 1.75 21.17
CA GLY A 463 -14.17 2.26 21.00
C GLY A 463 -14.11 3.45 20.05
N PRO A 464 -14.72 4.60 20.35
CA PRO A 464 -14.87 5.69 19.37
C PRO A 464 -13.55 6.28 18.88
N THR A 465 -12.46 6.18 19.64
CA THR A 465 -11.17 6.80 19.32
C THR A 465 -9.99 5.84 19.25
N ALA A 466 -10.10 4.62 19.81
CA ALA A 466 -8.96 3.69 19.92
C ALA A 466 -9.39 2.23 19.98
N PHE A 467 -8.48 1.32 19.66
CA PHE A 467 -8.65 -0.10 19.95
C PHE A 467 -8.65 -0.35 21.45
N LYS A 468 -9.39 -1.37 21.89
CA LYS A 468 -9.37 -1.88 23.28
C LYS A 468 -9.06 -3.37 23.25
N GLY A 469 -8.29 -3.82 24.23
CA GLY A 469 -7.94 -5.21 24.41
C GLY A 469 -9.10 -6.05 24.94
N SER A 470 -9.11 -7.32 24.53
CA SER A 470 -9.97 -8.38 25.06
C SER A 470 -9.22 -9.23 26.08
N ASN A 471 -9.91 -9.81 27.04
CA ASN A 471 -9.36 -10.78 27.99
C ASN A 471 -9.69 -12.25 27.63
N LYS A 472 -10.28 -12.48 26.47
CA LYS A 472 -10.67 -13.81 26.03
C LYS A 472 -9.47 -14.67 25.70
N SER A 473 -9.58 -15.97 25.97
CA SER A 473 -8.62 -16.96 25.52
C SER A 473 -9.30 -18.23 24.97
N TYR A 474 -8.63 -18.81 23.98
CA TYR A 474 -9.08 -20.02 23.29
C TYR A 474 -7.84 -20.88 22.93
N TYR A 475 -8.05 -22.17 22.70
CA TYR A 475 -7.11 -22.94 21.92
C TYR A 475 -7.74 -23.42 20.63
N PHE A 476 -6.93 -23.51 19.59
CA PHE A 476 -7.28 -24.19 18.34
C PHE A 476 -6.75 -25.61 18.38
N ASP A 477 -7.60 -26.59 18.07
CA ASP A 477 -7.21 -28.00 17.98
C ASP A 477 -7.06 -28.42 16.51
N PRO A 478 -5.85 -28.78 16.06
CA PRO A 478 -5.64 -29.26 14.70
C PRO A 478 -6.39 -30.54 14.34
N ALA A 479 -6.80 -31.33 15.34
CA ALA A 479 -7.51 -32.59 15.13
C ALA A 479 -8.94 -32.40 14.63
N ASP A 480 -9.66 -31.41 15.15
CA ASP A 480 -11.04 -31.12 14.75
C ASP A 480 -11.17 -29.83 13.91
N ASN A 481 -10.12 -28.98 13.89
CA ASN A 481 -10.05 -27.67 13.27
C ASN A 481 -11.08 -26.69 13.89
N GLN A 482 -11.18 -26.64 15.20
CA GLN A 482 -12.07 -25.74 15.93
C GLN A 482 -11.35 -24.98 17.02
N PHE A 483 -11.91 -23.82 17.37
CA PHE A 483 -11.52 -23.05 18.54
C PHE A 483 -12.35 -23.48 19.74
N HIS A 484 -11.67 -23.78 20.86
CA HIS A 484 -12.26 -24.16 22.13
C HIS A 484 -12.00 -23.08 23.16
N GLN A 485 -13.03 -22.65 23.87
CA GLN A 485 -12.92 -21.61 24.88
C GLN A 485 -12.17 -22.11 26.11
N LEU A 486 -11.33 -21.23 26.65
CA LEU A 486 -10.63 -21.37 27.92
C LEU A 486 -11.16 -20.37 28.96
N GLY A 487 -10.60 -20.39 30.17
CA GLY A 487 -10.81 -19.33 31.14
C GLY A 487 -10.35 -17.97 30.61
N ASP A 488 -11.01 -16.89 31.03
CA ASP A 488 -10.61 -15.54 30.67
C ASP A 488 -9.31 -15.14 31.38
N MET A 489 -8.47 -14.34 30.73
CA MET A 489 -7.33 -13.68 31.35
C MET A 489 -7.80 -12.72 32.46
N THR A 490 -6.94 -12.41 33.43
CA THR A 490 -7.23 -11.41 34.46
C THR A 490 -7.39 -10.00 33.86
N GLY A 491 -6.49 -9.61 32.96
CA GLY A 491 -6.49 -8.33 32.26
C GLY A 491 -6.79 -8.49 30.78
N ALA A 492 -7.14 -7.38 30.16
CA ALA A 492 -7.33 -7.33 28.72
C ALA A 492 -6.02 -7.01 27.99
N HIS A 493 -5.83 -7.62 26.81
CA HIS A 493 -4.65 -7.42 25.99
C HIS A 493 -5.02 -7.34 24.50
N TRP A 494 -4.65 -6.25 23.85
CA TRP A 494 -4.59 -6.11 22.41
C TRP A 494 -3.13 -6.01 22.02
N TYR A 495 -2.59 -6.92 21.18
CA TYR A 495 -1.16 -7.07 20.85
C TYR A 495 -0.27 -7.63 22.00
N PRO A 496 -0.67 -8.68 22.73
CA PRO A 496 0.25 -9.32 23.66
C PRO A 496 1.24 -10.24 22.96
N SER A 497 2.44 -10.39 23.52
CA SER A 497 3.35 -11.49 23.18
C SER A 497 3.11 -12.68 24.11
N LEU A 498 3.03 -13.87 23.53
CA LEU A 498 2.96 -15.15 24.24
C LEU A 498 4.27 -15.91 24.07
N THR A 499 4.98 -16.16 25.16
CA THR A 499 6.27 -16.86 25.16
C THR A 499 6.19 -18.14 25.97
N LYS A 500 6.49 -19.28 25.33
CA LYS A 500 6.49 -20.58 25.96
C LYS A 500 7.75 -20.76 26.81
N LEU A 501 7.58 -21.21 28.05
CA LEU A 501 8.63 -21.47 29.04
C LEU A 501 9.15 -22.90 28.96
N GLY A 502 10.27 -23.19 29.65
CA GLY A 502 10.87 -24.55 29.69
C GLY A 502 10.01 -25.61 30.37
N ASN A 503 9.07 -25.23 31.25
CA ASN A 503 8.10 -26.16 31.83
C ASN A 503 6.85 -26.38 30.97
N GLY A 504 6.76 -25.65 29.84
CA GLY A 504 5.62 -25.72 28.94
C GLY A 504 4.54 -24.64 29.13
N ASP A 505 4.54 -23.95 30.26
CA ASP A 505 3.64 -22.86 30.54
C ASP A 505 3.87 -21.68 29.60
N VAL A 506 2.89 -20.76 29.47
CA VAL A 506 2.99 -19.63 28.57
C VAL A 506 2.91 -18.32 29.35
N TRP A 507 3.93 -17.51 29.21
CA TRP A 507 3.99 -16.16 29.77
C TRP A 507 3.48 -15.13 28.77
N SER A 508 2.56 -14.25 29.23
CA SER A 508 1.95 -13.18 28.42
C SER A 508 2.36 -11.81 28.92
N ALA A 509 2.72 -10.90 28.02
CA ALA A 509 3.04 -9.51 28.35
C ALA A 509 2.78 -8.54 27.22
N GLY A 510 2.65 -7.26 27.58
CA GLY A 510 2.49 -6.14 26.67
C GLY A 510 1.08 -6.01 26.11
N GLY A 511 0.93 -5.07 25.18
CA GLY A 511 -0.35 -4.78 24.56
C GLY A 511 -1.09 -3.62 25.18
N ILE A 512 -2.35 -3.45 24.78
CA ILE A 512 -3.26 -2.40 25.23
C ILE A 512 -4.43 -3.03 26.01
N ASP A 513 -4.84 -2.41 27.10
CA ASP A 513 -5.91 -2.88 27.97
C ASP A 513 -7.33 -2.49 27.46
N GLU A 514 -8.36 -2.80 28.28
CA GLU A 514 -9.77 -2.47 28.01
C GLU A 514 -10.07 -0.95 28.05
N LYS A 515 -9.14 -0.14 28.53
CA LYS A 515 -9.22 1.33 28.59
C LYS A 515 -8.43 2.01 27.47
N ALA A 516 -7.90 1.24 26.53
CA ALA A 516 -7.00 1.72 25.47
C ALA A 516 -5.68 2.30 26.02
N GLN A 517 -5.20 1.79 27.17
CA GLN A 517 -3.93 2.16 27.78
C GLN A 517 -2.93 0.99 27.66
N GLY A 518 -1.64 1.30 27.66
CA GLY A 518 -0.63 0.26 27.71
C GLY A 518 -0.80 -0.62 28.95
N THR A 519 -1.03 -1.93 28.77
CA THR A 519 -1.15 -2.84 29.91
C THR A 519 0.22 -3.09 30.55
N VAL A 520 0.27 -3.01 31.85
CA VAL A 520 1.46 -3.28 32.66
C VAL A 520 1.40 -4.66 33.34
N LEU A 521 0.30 -5.37 33.09
CA LEU A 521 0.04 -6.70 33.68
C LEU A 521 0.81 -7.75 32.89
N THR A 522 1.44 -8.68 33.60
CA THR A 522 1.96 -9.93 33.05
C THR A 522 1.15 -11.10 33.56
N GLU A 523 0.87 -12.09 32.71
CA GLU A 523 0.03 -13.24 33.07
C GLU A 523 0.70 -14.55 32.68
N MET A 524 0.28 -15.63 33.32
CA MET A 524 0.83 -16.97 33.11
C MET A 524 -0.30 -17.95 32.85
N PHE A 525 -0.22 -18.66 31.73
CA PHE A 525 -1.11 -19.78 31.41
C PHE A 525 -0.45 -21.08 31.85
N ASP A 526 -1.09 -21.80 32.75
CA ASP A 526 -0.68 -23.15 33.21
C ASP A 526 -1.22 -24.16 32.20
N THR A 527 -0.31 -24.76 31.45
CA THR A 527 -0.64 -25.77 30.43
C THR A 527 -1.11 -27.11 30.98
N SER A 528 -0.81 -27.42 32.26
CA SER A 528 -1.29 -28.65 32.91
C SER A 528 -2.75 -28.48 33.37
N ALA A 529 -3.11 -27.32 33.84
CA ALA A 529 -4.48 -26.97 34.21
C ALA A 529 -5.33 -26.52 33.01
N MET A 530 -4.72 -26.10 31.90
CA MET A 530 -5.35 -25.44 30.76
C MET A 530 -6.12 -24.19 31.17
N ASP A 531 -5.54 -23.39 32.06
CA ASP A 531 -6.16 -22.18 32.62
C ASP A 531 -5.10 -21.14 33.02
N TRP A 532 -5.53 -19.89 33.23
CA TRP A 532 -4.68 -18.79 33.66
C TRP A 532 -4.44 -18.84 35.17
N LEU A 533 -3.19 -18.66 35.58
CA LEU A 533 -2.88 -18.54 37.01
C LEU A 533 -3.50 -17.23 37.57
N PRO A 534 -4.01 -17.28 38.82
CA PRO A 534 -4.41 -16.06 39.51
C PRO A 534 -3.27 -15.04 39.57
N GLN A 535 -3.57 -13.76 39.35
CA GLN A 535 -2.60 -12.68 39.29
C GLN A 535 -1.62 -12.64 40.49
N ASN A 536 -2.11 -12.95 41.70
CA ASN A 536 -1.28 -12.96 42.90
C ASN A 536 -0.23 -14.11 42.95
N GLN A 537 -0.27 -15.01 42.00
CA GLN A 537 0.72 -16.08 41.81
C GLN A 537 1.74 -15.77 40.70
N VAL A 538 1.54 -14.66 39.97
CA VAL A 538 2.45 -14.22 38.90
C VAL A 538 3.20 -12.99 39.37
N PRO A 539 4.54 -13.03 39.50
CA PRO A 539 5.34 -11.87 39.91
C PRO A 539 5.19 -10.72 38.89
N GLN A 540 4.98 -9.52 39.39
CA GLN A 540 4.69 -8.36 38.56
C GLN A 540 5.80 -7.32 38.62
N THR A 541 6.20 -6.74 37.48
CA THR A 541 7.06 -5.56 37.42
C THR A 541 6.28 -4.26 37.29
N TRP A 542 5.00 -4.37 36.92
CA TRP A 542 4.14 -3.23 36.59
C TRP A 542 4.76 -2.34 35.50
N SER A 543 5.43 -2.97 34.54
CA SER A 543 6.13 -2.30 33.44
C SER A 543 5.39 -2.49 32.13
N TYR A 544 5.28 -1.42 31.35
CA TYR A 544 4.78 -1.49 29.99
C TYR A 544 5.90 -1.92 29.03
N TRP A 545 5.66 -2.96 28.22
CA TRP A 545 6.62 -3.57 27.31
C TRP A 545 6.40 -3.20 25.84
N GLY A 546 5.40 -2.34 25.52
CA GLY A 546 4.97 -2.07 24.15
C GLY A 546 3.92 -3.07 23.66
N THR A 547 3.60 -3.02 22.38
CA THR A 547 2.70 -3.97 21.71
C THR A 547 3.51 -5.03 20.98
N TYR A 548 3.15 -6.31 21.12
CA TYR A 548 3.95 -7.46 20.68
C TYR A 548 5.44 -7.30 21.05
N PRO A 549 5.79 -7.15 22.33
CA PRO A 549 7.19 -7.04 22.74
C PRO A 549 7.97 -8.30 22.36
N HIS A 550 9.17 -8.10 21.81
CA HIS A 550 10.02 -9.22 21.39
C HIS A 550 10.70 -9.86 22.58
N MET A 551 10.02 -10.84 23.18
CA MET A 551 10.45 -11.58 24.37
C MET A 551 10.97 -12.97 24.00
N PHE A 552 12.19 -13.30 24.39
CA PHE A 552 12.83 -14.60 24.11
C PHE A 552 13.22 -15.29 25.40
N LEU A 553 12.92 -16.59 25.48
CA LEU A 553 13.36 -17.43 26.60
C LEU A 553 14.85 -17.80 26.45
N LEU A 554 15.65 -17.42 27.42
CA LEU A 554 17.08 -17.78 27.52
C LEU A 554 17.28 -19.19 28.13
N ASP A 555 18.48 -19.74 27.99
CA ASP A 555 18.82 -21.10 28.49
C ASP A 555 18.84 -21.23 30.04
N ASP A 556 18.93 -20.10 30.74
CA ASP A 556 18.83 -20.02 32.21
C ASP A 556 17.40 -19.79 32.70
N GLY A 557 16.40 -19.80 31.81
CA GLY A 557 14.99 -19.64 32.14
C GLY A 557 14.53 -18.20 32.27
N LYS A 558 15.38 -17.21 32.06
CA LYS A 558 14.98 -15.79 32.06
C LYS A 558 14.44 -15.36 30.69
N MET A 559 13.71 -14.26 30.70
CA MET A 559 13.18 -13.63 29.50
C MET A 559 14.08 -12.50 29.05
N PHE A 560 14.36 -12.42 27.78
CA PHE A 560 15.09 -11.31 27.18
C PHE A 560 14.16 -10.49 26.28
N TYR A 561 13.92 -9.23 26.64
CA TYR A 561 13.30 -8.23 25.79
C TYR A 561 14.37 -7.56 24.94
N THR A 562 14.27 -7.70 23.61
CA THR A 562 15.30 -7.23 22.68
C THR A 562 15.31 -5.72 22.49
N GLY A 563 14.31 -4.99 22.97
CA GLY A 563 14.04 -3.58 22.68
C GLY A 563 13.11 -3.38 21.49
N GLY A 564 12.78 -4.46 20.75
CA GLY A 564 11.85 -4.43 19.63
C GLY A 564 10.40 -4.67 20.08
N HIS A 565 9.47 -4.01 19.40
CA HIS A 565 8.02 -4.15 19.55
C HIS A 565 7.33 -3.62 18.30
N THR A 566 6.03 -3.84 18.15
CA THR A 566 5.32 -3.37 16.95
C THR A 566 5.00 -1.88 17.03
N PHE A 567 4.40 -1.42 18.14
CA PHE A 567 4.18 0.01 18.41
C PHE A 567 4.43 0.30 19.89
N GLY A 568 5.15 1.39 20.17
CA GLY A 568 5.44 1.82 21.52
C GLY A 568 4.34 2.67 22.16
N ASN A 569 3.21 2.91 21.49
CA ASN A 569 2.13 3.80 21.93
C ASN A 569 2.63 5.22 22.30
N GLY A 570 3.54 5.77 21.51
CA GLY A 570 4.11 7.08 21.72
C GLY A 570 5.11 7.18 22.88
N LEU A 571 5.48 6.05 23.49
CA LEU A 571 6.61 5.99 24.42
C LEU A 571 7.92 5.94 23.64
N PRO A 572 8.97 6.64 24.11
CA PRO A 572 10.31 6.45 23.58
C PRO A 572 10.77 5.01 23.80
N GLY A 573 11.65 4.50 22.96
CA GLY A 573 12.20 3.15 23.07
C GLY A 573 12.72 2.85 24.46
N THR A 574 12.29 1.75 25.05
CA THR A 574 12.65 1.38 26.44
C THR A 574 14.06 0.81 26.55
N GLY A 575 14.71 0.50 25.43
CA GLY A 575 15.96 -0.25 25.42
C GLY A 575 15.74 -1.74 25.69
N ALA A 576 16.82 -2.52 25.68
CA ALA A 576 16.78 -3.95 25.88
C ALA A 576 16.94 -4.33 27.35
N ARG A 577 16.25 -5.41 27.80
CA ARG A 577 16.25 -5.84 29.19
C ARG A 577 16.20 -7.35 29.34
N VAL A 578 16.86 -7.88 30.35
CA VAL A 578 16.59 -9.23 30.87
C VAL A 578 15.57 -9.12 32.02
N TYR A 579 14.63 -10.03 32.02
CA TYR A 579 13.59 -10.14 33.04
C TYR A 579 13.56 -11.55 33.63
N ASP A 580 13.81 -11.62 34.95
CA ASP A 580 13.60 -12.83 35.74
C ASP A 580 12.15 -12.86 36.22
N TRP A 581 11.31 -13.60 35.50
CA TRP A 581 9.88 -13.70 35.77
C TRP A 581 9.54 -14.37 37.12
N THR A 582 10.48 -15.13 37.68
CA THR A 582 10.28 -15.81 38.97
C THR A 582 10.44 -14.87 40.16
N THR A 583 11.26 -13.84 40.01
CA THR A 583 11.57 -12.84 41.06
C THR A 583 11.12 -11.42 40.75
N ALA A 584 10.55 -11.19 39.55
CA ALA A 584 10.19 -9.88 39.00
C ALA A 584 11.39 -8.90 38.93
N ARG A 585 12.62 -9.40 38.88
CA ARG A 585 13.81 -8.56 38.71
C ARG A 585 14.11 -8.29 37.27
N MET A 586 14.52 -7.07 37.01
CA MET A 586 14.93 -6.62 35.65
C MET A 586 16.27 -5.91 35.71
N TRP A 587 17.01 -6.04 34.61
CA TRP A 587 18.23 -5.25 34.39
C TRP A 587 18.44 -4.97 32.91
N ASP A 588 19.03 -3.80 32.64
CA ASP A 588 19.24 -3.33 31.28
C ASP A 588 20.35 -4.13 30.58
N VAL A 589 20.19 -4.34 29.27
CA VAL A 589 21.25 -4.83 28.38
C VAL A 589 21.69 -3.61 27.55
N PRO A 590 22.92 -3.09 27.79
CA PRO A 590 23.38 -1.88 27.14
C PRO A 590 23.79 -2.12 25.68
N GLY A 591 24.08 -1.03 24.96
CA GLY A 591 24.69 -1.06 23.63
C GLY A 591 23.72 -1.04 22.46
N LEU A 592 22.41 -1.17 22.67
CA LEU A 592 21.41 -1.06 21.59
C LEU A 592 21.45 0.33 20.96
N ARG A 593 21.78 0.39 19.65
CA ARG A 593 21.84 1.62 18.88
C ARG A 593 20.43 2.09 18.53
N GLN A 594 20.20 3.41 18.56
CA GLN A 594 18.94 4.05 18.18
C GLN A 594 17.70 3.32 18.75
N LYS A 595 17.66 3.16 20.07
CA LYS A 595 16.58 2.42 20.76
C LYS A 595 15.17 2.95 20.45
N ASP A 596 15.03 4.24 20.12
CA ASP A 596 13.77 4.89 19.77
C ASP A 596 13.35 4.64 18.30
N MET A 597 14.18 3.91 17.54
CA MET A 597 13.96 3.49 16.16
C MET A 597 13.83 1.97 16.05
N ARG A 598 13.34 1.30 17.10
CA ARG A 598 13.18 -0.16 17.11
C ARG A 598 11.71 -0.61 17.11
N ASP A 599 10.77 0.32 16.93
CA ASP A 599 9.42 -0.04 16.56
C ASP A 599 9.46 -0.82 15.24
N GLN A 600 8.70 -1.89 15.13
CA GLN A 600 8.58 -2.72 13.93
C GLN A 600 9.92 -3.32 13.43
N ALA A 601 10.91 -3.45 14.31
CA ALA A 601 12.13 -4.20 14.04
C ALA A 601 11.84 -5.71 13.92
N GLY A 602 12.74 -6.47 13.29
CA GLY A 602 12.78 -7.93 13.42
C GLY A 602 13.73 -8.35 14.54
N SER A 603 13.42 -9.44 15.27
CA SER A 603 14.33 -10.03 16.26
C SER A 603 14.32 -11.56 16.13
N VAL A 604 15.49 -12.19 16.32
CA VAL A 604 15.62 -13.65 16.15
C VAL A 604 16.87 -14.18 16.86
N PHE A 605 16.85 -15.45 17.31
CA PHE A 605 18.08 -16.19 17.60
C PHE A 605 18.91 -16.39 16.34
N ILE A 606 20.23 -16.22 16.42
CA ILE A 606 21.16 -16.47 15.31
C ILE A 606 22.01 -17.71 15.59
N GLY A 607 22.00 -18.66 14.64
CA GLY A 607 22.55 -19.98 14.84
C GLY A 607 21.66 -20.82 15.77
N PRO A 608 22.22 -21.88 16.37
CA PRO A 608 21.48 -22.70 17.32
C PRO A 608 21.25 -21.97 18.65
N ALA A 609 20.10 -22.22 19.28
CA ALA A 609 19.73 -21.61 20.56
C ALA A 609 20.77 -21.85 21.66
N GLN A 610 21.54 -22.90 21.55
CA GLN A 610 22.68 -23.19 22.47
C GLN A 610 23.74 -22.09 22.47
N ASP A 611 23.91 -21.35 21.39
CA ASP A 611 24.85 -20.23 21.29
C ASP A 611 24.41 -19.01 22.05
N GLN A 612 23.14 -18.91 22.43
CA GLN A 612 22.54 -17.81 23.17
C GLN A 612 22.82 -16.44 22.56
N LYS A 613 22.84 -16.38 21.22
CA LYS A 613 23.00 -15.14 20.45
C LYS A 613 21.70 -14.72 19.83
N LEU A 614 21.37 -13.44 19.98
CA LEU A 614 20.20 -12.85 19.36
C LEU A 614 20.60 -11.60 18.56
N MET A 615 19.88 -11.34 17.50
CA MET A 615 19.99 -10.08 16.78
C MET A 615 18.66 -9.34 16.70
N ILE A 616 18.75 -8.00 16.62
CA ILE A 616 17.66 -7.10 16.24
C ILE A 616 18.04 -6.37 14.97
N VAL A 617 17.12 -6.32 14.02
CA VAL A 617 17.36 -5.84 12.65
C VAL A 617 16.36 -4.76 12.28
N GLY A 618 16.85 -3.63 11.79
CA GLY A 618 16.01 -2.57 11.27
C GLY A 618 15.13 -1.91 12.33
N GLY A 619 13.93 -1.55 11.92
CA GLY A 619 12.94 -0.83 12.71
C GLY A 619 12.76 0.61 12.26
N GLY A 620 11.85 1.31 12.91
CA GLY A 620 11.53 2.71 12.69
C GLY A 620 10.88 3.32 13.92
N ASN A 621 10.03 4.28 13.71
CA ASN A 621 9.13 4.80 14.74
C ASN A 621 7.70 4.92 14.17
N THR A 622 6.77 5.40 14.98
CA THR A 622 5.37 5.58 14.56
C THR A 622 5.14 6.80 13.66
N ASP A 623 6.13 7.69 13.53
CA ASP A 623 6.05 8.82 12.59
C ASP A 623 6.21 8.30 11.16
N GLY A 624 5.14 8.39 10.37
CA GLY A 624 5.11 7.88 9.00
C GLY A 624 6.06 8.57 8.02
N ASN A 625 6.69 9.69 8.41
CA ASN A 625 7.63 10.44 7.58
C ASN A 625 9.11 10.13 7.91
N VAL A 626 9.37 9.37 8.97
CA VAL A 626 10.73 8.99 9.37
C VAL A 626 11.09 7.65 8.76
N PRO A 627 12.11 7.60 7.88
CA PRO A 627 12.55 6.34 7.30
C PRO A 627 13.05 5.34 8.35
N GLY A 628 12.75 4.06 8.12
CA GLY A 628 13.31 2.96 8.88
C GLY A 628 14.84 2.91 8.79
N ILE A 629 15.47 2.23 9.73
CA ILE A 629 16.91 2.02 9.79
C ILE A 629 17.32 0.65 9.26
N ASN A 630 18.58 0.52 8.84
CA ASN A 630 19.16 -0.77 8.43
C ASN A 630 20.12 -1.36 9.47
N LEU A 631 20.19 -0.77 10.65
CA LEU A 631 21.12 -1.17 11.70
C LEU A 631 20.81 -2.57 12.24
N VAL A 632 21.85 -3.37 12.43
CA VAL A 632 21.79 -4.69 13.04
C VAL A 632 22.64 -4.68 14.30
N ASP A 633 22.03 -4.99 15.45
CA ASP A 633 22.74 -5.15 16.71
C ASP A 633 22.60 -6.60 17.18
N ILE A 634 23.71 -7.16 17.71
CA ILE A 634 23.82 -8.55 18.16
C ILE A 634 24.19 -8.58 19.63
N VAL A 635 23.53 -9.40 20.43
CA VAL A 635 23.88 -9.69 21.82
C VAL A 635 24.24 -11.17 21.97
N ASP A 636 25.26 -11.44 22.80
CA ASP A 636 25.74 -12.77 23.14
C ASP A 636 25.64 -12.98 24.66
N PHE A 637 24.69 -13.83 25.10
CA PHE A 637 24.45 -14.12 26.52
C PHE A 637 25.43 -15.12 27.11
N LYS A 638 26.37 -15.67 26.32
CA LYS A 638 27.48 -16.44 26.84
C LYS A 638 28.63 -15.54 27.35
N GLN A 639 28.58 -14.23 27.07
CA GLN A 639 29.52 -13.28 27.61
C GLN A 639 29.25 -13.00 29.09
N PRO A 640 30.29 -12.78 29.92
CA PRO A 640 30.11 -12.49 31.36
C PRO A 640 29.25 -11.23 31.62
N THR A 641 29.27 -10.28 30.73
CA THR A 641 28.48 -9.05 30.78
C THR A 641 27.83 -8.87 29.41
N PRO A 642 26.62 -9.41 29.22
CA PRO A 642 25.92 -9.28 27.93
C PRO A 642 25.65 -7.81 27.56
N ALA A 643 26.00 -7.47 26.33
CA ALA A 643 25.76 -6.16 25.77
C ALA A 643 25.55 -6.30 24.25
N TYR A 644 24.75 -5.43 23.67
CA TYR A 644 24.68 -5.33 22.21
C TYR A 644 25.98 -4.77 21.64
N VAL A 645 26.39 -5.37 20.54
CA VAL A 645 27.48 -4.91 19.69
C VAL A 645 26.95 -4.71 18.26
N PRO A 646 27.50 -3.76 17.48
CA PRO A 646 27.12 -3.63 16.08
C PRO A 646 27.39 -4.90 15.29
N GLY A 647 26.36 -5.44 14.63
CA GLY A 647 26.52 -6.42 13.57
C GLY A 647 26.73 -5.75 12.20
N PRO A 648 26.91 -6.53 11.12
CA PRO A 648 26.89 -5.98 9.76
C PRO A 648 25.48 -5.48 9.44
N ASP A 649 25.37 -4.21 9.02
CA ASP A 649 24.08 -3.61 8.70
C ASP A 649 23.38 -4.34 7.55
N LEU A 650 22.04 -4.37 7.58
CA LEU A 650 21.24 -4.98 6.53
C LEU A 650 21.50 -4.28 5.18
N PRO A 651 21.82 -5.03 4.10
CA PRO A 651 22.00 -4.44 2.78
C PRO A 651 20.78 -3.67 2.28
N GLY A 652 21.04 -2.59 1.56
CA GLY A 652 20.01 -1.75 0.98
C GLY A 652 19.43 -0.70 1.95
N PRO A 653 18.22 -0.18 1.64
CA PRO A 653 17.60 0.85 2.47
C PRO A 653 17.13 0.27 3.81
N GLY A 654 16.99 1.14 4.81
CA GLY A 654 16.43 0.78 6.10
C GLY A 654 14.98 0.25 5.97
N LYS A 655 14.60 -0.63 6.87
CA LYS A 655 13.31 -1.33 6.85
C LYS A 655 12.63 -1.35 8.20
N THR A 656 11.35 -1.01 8.21
CA THR A 656 10.37 -1.44 9.20
C THR A 656 9.73 -2.75 8.74
N TYR A 657 9.12 -3.53 9.63
CA TYR A 657 8.39 -4.78 9.32
C TYR A 657 9.23 -5.86 8.63
N VAL A 658 10.55 -5.90 8.88
CA VAL A 658 11.39 -6.95 8.33
C VAL A 658 11.07 -8.30 8.97
N ASN A 659 10.75 -9.29 8.15
CA ASN A 659 10.52 -10.67 8.58
C ASN A 659 11.84 -11.42 8.66
N LEU A 660 12.11 -12.07 9.79
CA LEU A 660 13.29 -12.89 10.02
C LEU A 660 12.89 -14.36 10.22
N VAL A 661 13.53 -15.25 9.46
CA VAL A 661 13.24 -16.70 9.52
C VAL A 661 14.53 -17.49 9.67
N ASN A 662 14.65 -18.28 10.74
CA ASN A 662 15.71 -19.26 10.87
C ASN A 662 15.54 -20.34 9.79
N LEU A 663 16.63 -20.66 9.09
CA LEU A 663 16.67 -21.71 8.07
C LEU A 663 17.40 -22.96 8.61
N PRO A 664 17.10 -24.17 8.08
CA PRO A 664 17.71 -25.41 8.57
C PRO A 664 19.24 -25.45 8.49
N ASP A 665 19.84 -24.68 7.56
CA ASP A 665 21.30 -24.55 7.40
C ASP A 665 21.95 -23.54 8.36
N ARG A 666 21.23 -23.10 9.41
CA ARG A 666 21.60 -22.13 10.44
C ARG A 666 21.71 -20.69 9.96
N THR A 667 21.40 -20.42 8.71
CA THR A 667 21.29 -19.04 8.21
C THR A 667 19.95 -18.40 8.59
N VAL A 668 19.85 -17.08 8.46
CA VAL A 668 18.61 -16.33 8.73
C VAL A 668 18.19 -15.58 7.48
N LEU A 669 17.01 -15.87 6.96
CA LEU A 669 16.37 -15.07 5.90
C LEU A 669 15.85 -13.76 6.50
N ALA A 670 16.17 -12.61 5.88
CA ALA A 670 15.55 -11.33 6.09
C ALA A 670 14.81 -10.92 4.81
N ALA A 671 13.50 -10.85 4.87
CA ALA A 671 12.66 -10.51 3.71
C ALA A 671 11.61 -9.47 4.09
N ASN A 672 11.01 -8.85 3.08
CA ASN A 672 9.94 -7.86 3.23
C ASN A 672 10.34 -6.58 3.99
N GLY A 673 9.34 -5.77 4.32
CA GLY A 673 9.47 -4.53 5.03
C GLY A 673 9.19 -3.32 4.15
N SER A 674 9.23 -2.16 4.75
CA SER A 674 9.02 -0.87 4.09
C SER A 674 9.95 0.21 4.64
N GLN A 675 10.20 1.24 3.84
CA GLN A 675 11.04 2.38 4.27
C GLN A 675 10.34 3.25 5.32
N LEU A 676 9.03 3.36 5.22
CA LEU A 676 8.21 4.15 6.13
C LEU A 676 7.18 3.25 6.83
N ASN A 677 6.58 3.76 7.90
CA ASN A 677 5.48 3.08 8.56
C ASN A 677 4.35 2.78 7.56
N ARG A 678 4.14 1.49 7.22
CA ARG A 678 3.13 0.96 6.29
C ARG A 678 3.21 1.49 4.86
N ALA A 679 4.39 2.01 4.42
CA ALA A 679 4.53 2.62 3.10
C ALA A 679 5.97 2.49 2.55
N GLY A 680 6.11 2.52 1.20
CA GLY A 680 7.42 2.40 0.56
C GLY A 680 8.02 0.99 0.72
N ASN A 681 7.34 -0.03 0.23
CA ASN A 681 7.77 -1.43 0.31
C ASN A 681 9.19 -1.64 -0.20
N VAL A 682 10.00 -2.43 0.53
CA VAL A 682 11.35 -2.82 0.16
C VAL A 682 11.37 -4.32 -0.11
N GLN A 683 11.42 -4.69 -1.39
CA GLN A 683 11.31 -6.09 -1.83
C GLN A 683 12.62 -6.86 -1.74
N SER A 684 13.79 -6.17 -1.60
CA SER A 684 15.09 -6.82 -1.45
C SER A 684 15.10 -7.78 -0.27
N ALA A 685 15.65 -8.97 -0.48
CA ALA A 685 15.83 -9.98 0.56
C ALA A 685 17.31 -10.34 0.70
N SER A 686 17.70 -10.77 1.88
CA SER A 686 19.08 -11.14 2.21
C SER A 686 19.10 -12.33 3.15
N VAL A 687 20.17 -13.12 3.09
CA VAL A 687 20.42 -14.22 4.03
C VAL A 687 21.65 -13.86 4.86
N TYR A 688 21.49 -13.90 6.19
CA TYR A 688 22.57 -13.74 7.15
C TYR A 688 23.21 -15.07 7.47
N ASN A 689 24.54 -15.13 7.42
CA ASN A 689 25.32 -16.31 7.83
C ASN A 689 26.03 -16.00 9.16
N PRO A 690 25.61 -16.61 10.28
CA PRO A 690 26.23 -16.38 11.59
C PRO A 690 27.69 -16.83 11.67
N ALA A 691 28.09 -17.85 10.90
CA ALA A 691 29.46 -18.36 10.91
C ALA A 691 30.48 -17.39 10.32
N THR A 692 30.06 -16.58 9.35
CA THR A 692 30.91 -15.55 8.70
C THR A 692 30.59 -14.13 9.17
N ASN A 693 29.49 -13.95 9.92
CA ASN A 693 28.96 -12.66 10.32
C ASN A 693 28.72 -11.72 9.13
N THR A 694 28.08 -12.24 8.05
CA THR A 694 27.88 -11.48 6.81
C THR A 694 26.46 -11.68 6.26
N TRP A 695 25.95 -10.65 5.58
CA TRP A 695 24.77 -10.74 4.75
C TRP A 695 25.14 -11.09 3.30
N LYS A 696 24.30 -11.88 2.68
CA LYS A 696 24.31 -12.12 1.24
C LYS A 696 22.96 -11.72 0.67
N GLU A 697 22.97 -10.80 -0.29
CA GLU A 697 21.76 -10.46 -1.05
C GLU A 697 21.31 -11.65 -1.90
N ILE A 698 20.00 -11.84 -1.95
CA ILE A 698 19.33 -12.90 -2.73
C ILE A 698 18.26 -12.24 -3.63
N GLY A 699 17.58 -13.03 -4.44
CA GLY A 699 16.44 -12.54 -5.25
C GLY A 699 15.39 -11.88 -4.35
N ALA A 700 14.81 -10.79 -4.82
CA ALA A 700 13.76 -10.07 -4.08
C ALA A 700 12.41 -10.80 -4.16
N ASP A 701 11.56 -10.66 -3.14
CA ASP A 701 10.16 -11.10 -3.23
C ASP A 701 9.49 -10.34 -4.39
N PRO A 702 8.87 -11.03 -5.36
CA PRO A 702 8.11 -10.38 -6.42
C PRO A 702 6.97 -9.48 -5.92
N ILE A 703 6.59 -9.61 -4.65
CA ILE A 703 5.50 -8.86 -4.02
C ILE A 703 6.06 -8.00 -2.89
N GLY A 704 5.80 -6.69 -2.96
CA GLY A 704 6.13 -5.77 -1.89
C GLY A 704 5.21 -5.96 -0.67
N ARG A 705 5.79 -6.14 0.52
CA ARG A 705 5.04 -6.41 1.74
C ARG A 705 5.53 -5.53 2.89
N ASN A 706 4.60 -5.15 3.77
CA ASN A 706 4.86 -4.31 4.94
C ASN A 706 4.10 -4.83 6.18
N TYR A 707 3.40 -3.96 6.87
CA TYR A 707 2.59 -4.25 8.04
C TYR A 707 1.63 -5.43 7.82
N HIS A 708 1.41 -6.29 8.82
CA HIS A 708 0.61 -7.52 8.73
C HIS A 708 1.17 -8.56 7.75
N SER A 709 2.48 -8.53 7.45
CA SER A 709 3.12 -9.63 6.74
C SER A 709 3.67 -10.68 7.69
N THR A 710 3.66 -11.94 7.25
CA THR A 710 4.25 -13.08 7.97
C THR A 710 5.05 -13.94 7.03
N SER A 711 6.10 -14.58 7.56
CA SER A 711 6.96 -15.53 6.85
C SER A 711 7.12 -16.80 7.70
N ILE A 712 6.82 -17.95 7.13
CA ILE A 712 6.77 -19.24 7.84
C ILE A 712 7.64 -20.27 7.13
N LEU A 713 8.60 -20.87 7.86
CA LEU A 713 9.36 -22.01 7.39
C LEU A 713 8.45 -23.24 7.31
N LEU A 714 8.41 -23.88 6.14
CA LEU A 714 7.65 -25.10 5.89
C LEU A 714 8.50 -26.36 6.15
N PRO A 715 7.87 -27.52 6.42
CA PRO A 715 8.61 -28.76 6.67
C PRO A 715 9.50 -29.24 5.51
N ASP A 716 9.22 -28.78 4.27
CA ASP A 716 10.03 -29.08 3.11
C ASP A 716 11.28 -28.18 2.97
N GLY A 717 11.45 -27.20 3.87
CA GLY A 717 12.56 -26.27 3.89
C GLY A 717 12.35 -25.02 3.05
N LYS A 718 11.18 -24.81 2.43
CA LYS A 718 10.78 -23.55 1.79
C LYS A 718 10.21 -22.59 2.81
N VAL A 719 10.11 -21.31 2.43
CA VAL A 719 9.48 -20.27 3.26
C VAL A 719 8.25 -19.73 2.54
N ALA A 720 7.08 -19.84 3.15
CA ALA A 720 5.84 -19.22 2.69
C ALA A 720 5.74 -17.81 3.27
N ILE A 721 5.42 -16.84 2.43
CA ILE A 721 5.37 -15.42 2.79
C ILE A 721 4.02 -14.85 2.32
N MET A 722 3.32 -14.18 3.23
CA MET A 722 1.96 -13.71 2.97
C MET A 722 1.62 -12.44 3.74
N GLY A 723 0.49 -11.82 3.37
CA GLY A 723 0.01 -10.59 3.99
C GLY A 723 0.74 -9.34 3.48
N SER A 724 0.19 -8.24 3.75
CA SER A 724 0.64 -6.84 3.71
C SER A 724 -0.59 -5.95 3.84
N ASN A 725 -0.53 -4.91 4.67
CA ASN A 725 -1.63 -3.99 4.88
C ASN A 725 -1.10 -2.54 4.90
N PRO A 726 -0.96 -1.90 3.72
CA PRO A 726 -0.52 -0.51 3.60
C PRO A 726 -1.54 0.48 4.19
N LEU A 727 -1.19 1.78 4.17
CA LEU A 727 -1.99 2.84 4.80
C LEU A 727 -3.38 3.03 4.16
N ASP A 728 -3.57 2.67 2.90
CA ASP A 728 -4.87 2.69 2.22
C ASP A 728 -5.81 1.58 2.67
N ASN A 729 -5.39 0.78 3.65
CA ASN A 729 -6.07 -0.38 4.19
C ASN A 729 -6.40 -1.48 3.16
N SER A 730 -5.78 -1.46 1.99
CA SER A 730 -5.76 -2.61 1.09
C SER A 730 -5.04 -3.79 1.77
N PHE A 731 -5.21 -4.99 1.24
CA PHE A 731 -4.54 -6.18 1.77
C PHE A 731 -3.99 -7.04 0.64
N GLU A 732 -2.75 -7.51 0.79
CA GLU A 732 -2.12 -8.40 -0.20
C GLU A 732 -2.53 -9.85 0.05
N LEU A 733 -3.26 -10.42 -0.88
CA LEU A 733 -3.80 -11.78 -0.78
C LEU A 733 -2.97 -12.84 -1.53
N ARG A 734 -1.96 -12.44 -2.29
CA ARG A 734 -1.07 -13.40 -2.96
C ARG A 734 -0.09 -14.01 -1.97
N ILE A 735 0.33 -15.24 -2.22
CA ILE A 735 1.33 -15.97 -1.44
C ILE A 735 2.59 -16.06 -2.26
N SER A 736 3.74 -15.63 -1.70
CA SER A 736 5.05 -15.90 -2.25
C SER A 736 5.66 -17.11 -1.53
N VAL A 737 6.39 -17.94 -2.26
CA VAL A 737 7.17 -19.06 -1.71
C VAL A 737 8.62 -18.87 -2.11
N TYR A 738 9.49 -18.75 -1.12
CA TYR A 738 10.93 -18.73 -1.32
C TYR A 738 11.51 -20.12 -1.16
N SER A 739 12.24 -20.60 -2.16
CA SER A 739 13.04 -21.84 -2.14
C SER A 739 14.50 -21.44 -1.94
N PRO A 740 15.07 -21.66 -0.72
CA PRO A 740 16.45 -21.26 -0.43
C PRO A 740 17.49 -22.01 -1.26
N PRO A 741 18.74 -21.49 -1.38
CA PRO A 741 19.80 -22.04 -2.19
C PRO A 741 20.12 -23.51 -1.89
N TYR A 742 19.99 -23.94 -0.63
CA TYR A 742 20.28 -25.33 -0.26
C TYR A 742 19.37 -26.35 -0.95
N LEU A 743 18.18 -25.97 -1.40
CA LEU A 743 17.26 -26.85 -2.14
C LEU A 743 17.72 -27.19 -3.56
N PHE A 744 18.74 -26.48 -4.06
CA PHE A 744 19.28 -26.63 -5.41
C PHE A 744 20.71 -27.18 -5.47
N LYS A 745 21.32 -27.52 -4.31
CA LYS A 745 22.72 -27.97 -4.21
C LYS A 745 22.95 -29.48 -4.44
N GLY A 746 21.90 -30.25 -4.66
CA GLY A 746 22.02 -31.68 -4.88
C GLY A 746 20.91 -32.54 -4.31
N THR A 747 21.16 -33.83 -4.23
CA THR A 747 20.15 -34.77 -3.71
C THR A 747 20.04 -34.64 -2.20
N ARG A 748 18.84 -34.36 -1.72
CA ARG A 748 18.54 -34.19 -0.29
C ARG A 748 18.74 -35.52 0.47
N PRO A 749 19.36 -35.49 1.67
CA PRO A 749 19.31 -36.64 2.57
C PRO A 749 17.85 -36.90 2.99
N THR A 750 17.55 -38.11 3.41
CA THR A 750 16.22 -38.47 3.91
C THR A 750 16.28 -39.10 5.31
N ILE A 751 15.27 -38.81 6.12
CA ILE A 751 15.02 -39.51 7.38
C ILE A 751 14.05 -40.66 7.08
N THR A 752 14.57 -41.88 7.06
CA THR A 752 13.78 -43.09 6.81
C THR A 752 13.06 -43.59 8.06
N ALA A 753 13.65 -43.35 9.26
CA ALA A 753 13.07 -43.69 10.56
C ALA A 753 13.49 -42.64 11.60
N ALA A 754 12.56 -42.22 12.45
CA ALA A 754 12.78 -41.41 13.65
C ALA A 754 11.72 -41.73 14.69
N PRO A 755 12.02 -41.63 15.99
CA PRO A 755 11.00 -41.72 17.03
C PRO A 755 9.99 -40.59 16.90
N ALA A 756 8.71 -40.88 17.17
CA ALA A 756 7.66 -39.84 17.17
C ALA A 756 7.75 -38.90 18.40
N ALA A 757 8.42 -39.35 19.48
CA ALA A 757 8.63 -38.59 20.71
C ALA A 757 9.99 -38.88 21.33
N ALA A 758 10.48 -37.92 22.12
CA ALA A 758 11.74 -38.06 22.86
C ALA A 758 11.68 -37.23 24.15
N SER A 759 12.35 -37.78 25.18
CA SER A 759 12.56 -37.07 26.45
C SER A 759 13.86 -36.25 26.43
N TYR A 760 13.97 -35.29 27.32
CA TYR A 760 15.20 -34.53 27.55
C TYR A 760 16.38 -35.47 27.90
N GLY A 761 17.54 -35.22 27.33
CA GLY A 761 18.73 -36.03 27.51
C GLY A 761 18.70 -37.40 26.81
N GLN A 762 17.65 -37.72 26.07
CA GLN A 762 17.55 -39.01 25.34
C GLN A 762 18.40 -38.99 24.07
N THR A 763 18.96 -40.16 23.74
CA THR A 763 19.61 -40.37 22.44
C THR A 763 18.61 -40.99 21.45
N LEU A 764 18.30 -40.25 20.38
CA LEU A 764 17.44 -40.70 19.29
C LEU A 764 18.20 -41.64 18.37
N GLN A 765 17.54 -42.68 17.89
CA GLN A 765 18.01 -43.54 16.79
C GLN A 765 17.36 -43.09 15.49
N LEU A 766 18.14 -42.65 14.53
CA LEU A 766 17.69 -42.14 13.24
C LEU A 766 18.11 -43.08 12.10
N GLY A 767 17.18 -43.60 11.34
CA GLY A 767 17.45 -44.15 10.03
C GLY A 767 17.58 -43.04 9.00
N VAL A 768 18.64 -43.04 8.20
CA VAL A 768 18.90 -41.98 7.23
C VAL A 768 19.43 -42.55 5.91
N THR A 769 19.22 -41.80 4.82
CA THR A 769 19.95 -42.02 3.56
C THR A 769 20.71 -40.74 3.19
N GLY A 770 21.73 -40.86 2.34
CA GLY A 770 22.61 -39.74 1.97
C GLY A 770 23.75 -39.54 3.00
N ASN A 771 24.60 -38.58 2.73
CA ASN A 771 25.76 -38.24 3.55
C ASN A 771 25.42 -37.25 4.67
N VAL A 772 24.80 -37.75 5.75
CA VAL A 772 24.35 -36.90 6.87
C VAL A 772 25.53 -36.46 7.73
N SER A 773 25.68 -35.13 7.92
CA SER A 773 26.73 -34.47 8.70
C SER A 773 26.22 -33.82 10.00
N SER A 774 24.93 -33.42 10.05
CA SER A 774 24.33 -32.76 11.22
C SER A 774 22.84 -33.07 11.32
N ALA A 775 22.27 -32.76 12.50
CA ALA A 775 20.83 -32.82 12.77
C ALA A 775 20.42 -31.66 13.67
N SER A 776 19.19 -31.22 13.51
CA SER A 776 18.61 -30.15 14.35
C SER A 776 17.11 -30.32 14.50
N LEU A 777 16.59 -29.75 15.59
CA LEU A 777 15.16 -29.53 15.83
C LEU A 777 14.84 -28.06 15.63
N MET A 778 13.75 -27.78 14.93
CA MET A 778 13.22 -26.41 14.76
C MET A 778 11.80 -26.34 15.29
N SER A 779 11.51 -25.33 16.10
CA SER A 779 10.14 -25.09 16.56
C SER A 779 9.23 -24.78 15.37
N PRO A 780 7.95 -25.24 15.36
CA PRO A 780 6.98 -24.74 14.41
C PRO A 780 6.77 -23.25 14.64
N MET A 781 6.84 -22.46 13.57
CA MET A 781 6.69 -21.02 13.66
C MET A 781 5.25 -20.61 13.94
N SER A 782 5.09 -19.57 14.76
CA SER A 782 3.82 -18.92 15.10
C SER A 782 4.00 -17.41 15.04
N ALA A 783 3.88 -16.86 13.83
CA ALA A 783 4.26 -15.49 13.52
C ALA A 783 3.07 -14.56 13.38
N THR A 784 3.20 -13.35 13.88
CA THR A 784 2.32 -12.22 13.62
C THR A 784 3.14 -10.93 13.55
N HIS A 785 2.75 -9.99 12.69
CA HIS A 785 3.41 -8.68 12.61
C HIS A 785 4.94 -8.81 12.50
N GLN A 786 5.42 -9.67 11.58
CA GLN A 786 6.82 -10.05 11.32
C GLN A 786 7.55 -10.76 12.45
N THR A 787 6.92 -11.02 13.59
CA THR A 787 7.60 -11.53 14.79
C THR A 787 7.13 -12.94 15.17
N ASP A 788 8.08 -13.79 15.55
CA ASP A 788 7.88 -15.03 16.28
C ASP A 788 8.92 -15.14 17.39
N THR A 789 8.52 -14.90 18.63
CA THR A 789 9.42 -14.94 19.80
C THR A 789 9.74 -16.35 20.29
N ASN A 790 9.07 -17.37 19.77
CA ASN A 790 9.28 -18.79 20.08
C ASN A 790 10.13 -19.51 19.03
N ALA A 791 10.42 -18.86 17.88
CA ALA A 791 11.22 -19.43 16.80
C ALA A 791 12.65 -19.72 17.28
N ARG A 792 13.09 -20.97 17.11
CA ARG A 792 14.44 -21.42 17.45
C ARG A 792 14.86 -22.65 16.67
N LEU A 793 16.15 -22.76 16.43
CA LEU A 793 16.83 -23.94 15.96
C LEU A 793 17.66 -24.50 17.12
N VAL A 794 17.59 -25.81 17.37
CA VAL A 794 18.35 -26.52 18.43
C VAL A 794 19.17 -27.62 17.78
N ASP A 795 20.47 -27.52 17.88
CA ASP A 795 21.38 -28.53 17.33
C ASP A 795 21.34 -29.83 18.14
N LEU A 796 21.37 -30.95 17.43
CA LEU A 796 21.50 -32.28 17.99
C LEU A 796 22.90 -32.83 17.65
N PRO A 797 23.81 -32.99 18.62
CA PRO A 797 25.05 -33.70 18.37
C PRO A 797 24.79 -35.09 17.81
N ILE A 798 25.36 -35.41 16.66
CA ILE A 798 25.16 -36.69 15.99
C ILE A 798 26.40 -37.55 16.02
N SER A 799 26.21 -38.90 15.98
CA SER A 799 27.27 -39.90 15.81
C SER A 799 26.76 -41.08 14.98
N GLY A 800 27.66 -42.00 14.64
CA GLY A 800 27.34 -43.14 13.80
C GLY A 800 27.69 -42.94 12.33
N THR A 801 27.65 -44.01 11.55
CA THR A 801 28.00 -44.04 10.12
C THR A 801 26.97 -44.83 9.30
N GLY A 802 27.03 -44.72 7.99
CA GLY A 802 26.10 -45.43 7.09
C GLY A 802 24.65 -44.97 7.22
N GLY A 803 23.72 -45.89 7.18
CA GLY A 803 22.26 -45.60 7.19
C GLY A 803 21.67 -45.37 8.57
N THR A 804 22.48 -45.39 9.65
CA THR A 804 22.01 -45.13 11.02
C THR A 804 22.81 -43.99 11.66
N ARG A 805 22.15 -43.11 12.36
CA ARG A 805 22.73 -42.02 13.17
C ARG A 805 22.10 -42.05 14.55
N THR A 806 22.85 -41.61 15.53
CA THR A 806 22.30 -41.25 16.83
C THR A 806 22.32 -39.72 16.96
N ALA A 807 21.30 -39.15 17.58
CA ALA A 807 21.20 -37.72 17.83
C ALA A 807 20.84 -37.46 19.30
N GLN A 808 21.64 -36.64 19.99
CA GLN A 808 21.47 -36.37 21.43
C GLN A 808 20.53 -35.20 21.64
N VAL A 809 19.40 -35.43 22.30
CA VAL A 809 18.47 -34.37 22.73
C VAL A 809 19.10 -33.60 23.92
N PRO A 810 19.12 -32.24 23.91
CA PRO A 810 19.58 -31.46 25.05
C PRO A 810 18.79 -31.78 26.34
N ASN A 811 19.47 -31.67 27.48
CA ASN A 811 18.84 -31.88 28.80
C ASN A 811 18.39 -30.52 29.44
N ASN A 812 18.18 -29.51 28.64
CA ASN A 812 17.74 -28.19 29.12
C ASN A 812 16.42 -27.82 28.45
N PRO A 813 15.28 -27.81 29.18
CA PRO A 813 13.99 -27.49 28.62
C PRO A 813 13.87 -26.00 28.22
N ASN A 814 14.67 -25.10 28.75
CA ASN A 814 14.65 -23.70 28.31
C ASN A 814 15.26 -23.51 26.91
N LEU A 815 16.20 -24.37 26.49
CA LEU A 815 16.68 -24.41 25.11
C LEU A 815 15.65 -25.03 24.17
N LEU A 816 14.89 -26.00 24.67
CA LEU A 816 13.99 -26.83 23.90
C LEU A 816 12.64 -26.97 24.65
N PRO A 817 11.82 -25.88 24.79
CA PRO A 817 10.54 -25.98 25.47
C PRO A 817 9.67 -27.13 24.94
N PRO A 818 8.88 -27.84 25.79
CA PRO A 818 8.18 -29.04 25.38
C PRO A 818 7.18 -28.80 24.24
N GLY A 819 6.99 -29.82 23.38
CA GLY A 819 6.05 -29.77 22.27
C GLY A 819 6.55 -30.38 20.97
N PRO A 820 5.83 -30.15 19.85
CA PRO A 820 6.22 -30.66 18.54
C PRO A 820 7.38 -29.84 17.94
N TYR A 821 8.30 -30.57 17.29
CA TYR A 821 9.44 -30.00 16.57
C TYR A 821 9.64 -30.65 15.21
N MET A 822 10.16 -29.88 14.27
CA MET A 822 10.60 -30.33 12.96
C MET A 822 12.06 -30.85 13.09
N LEU A 823 12.27 -32.14 13.02
CA LEU A 823 13.59 -32.77 12.96
C LEU A 823 14.09 -32.78 11.53
N SER A 824 15.25 -32.19 11.29
CA SER A 824 15.95 -32.20 9.99
C SER A 824 17.35 -32.80 10.16
N VAL A 825 17.81 -33.52 9.13
CA VAL A 825 19.21 -33.90 8.97
C VAL A 825 19.76 -33.17 7.74
N LEU A 826 21.03 -32.77 7.81
CA LEU A 826 21.70 -32.05 6.76
C LEU A 826 22.94 -32.80 6.29
N ASP A 827 23.27 -32.69 5.01
CA ASP A 827 24.57 -33.13 4.50
C ASP A 827 25.69 -32.07 4.76
N ALA A 828 26.88 -32.33 4.25
CA ALA A 828 28.05 -31.47 4.45
C ALA A 828 27.91 -30.11 3.69
N ASP A 829 27.08 -30.05 2.66
CA ASP A 829 26.81 -28.84 1.85
C ASP A 829 25.65 -28.04 2.41
N GLY A 830 25.07 -28.45 3.54
CA GLY A 830 23.95 -27.79 4.22
C GLY A 830 22.59 -28.11 3.60
N VAL A 831 22.49 -29.16 2.77
CA VAL A 831 21.21 -29.56 2.15
C VAL A 831 20.34 -30.29 3.18
N PRO A 832 19.17 -29.75 3.57
CA PRO A 832 18.34 -30.40 4.59
C PRO A 832 17.45 -31.50 4.01
N SER A 833 17.13 -32.50 4.85
CA SER A 833 16.03 -33.41 4.56
C SER A 833 14.67 -32.67 4.58
N ILE A 834 13.60 -33.32 4.10
CA ILE A 834 12.24 -32.96 4.54
C ILE A 834 12.17 -33.29 6.04
N ALA A 835 11.60 -32.40 6.83
CA ALA A 835 11.50 -32.55 8.25
C ALA A 835 10.53 -33.68 8.66
N LYS A 836 10.85 -34.31 9.80
CA LYS A 836 9.96 -35.24 10.50
C LYS A 836 9.54 -34.61 11.83
N TRP A 837 8.29 -34.81 12.21
CA TRP A 837 7.79 -34.32 13.47
C TRP A 837 8.24 -35.26 14.63
N VAL A 838 8.75 -34.63 15.70
CA VAL A 838 9.15 -35.30 16.95
C VAL A 838 8.61 -34.47 18.11
N TRP A 839 7.91 -35.10 19.05
CA TRP A 839 7.48 -34.48 20.30
C TRP A 839 8.58 -34.51 21.33
N ILE A 840 8.83 -33.41 22.00
CA ILE A 840 9.78 -33.29 23.11
C ILE A 840 9.03 -33.11 24.41
N SER A 841 9.39 -33.92 25.44
CA SER A 841 8.76 -33.90 26.76
C SER A 841 9.71 -34.31 27.88
#